data_15060c99a612955a08b1405b4b0d2884
#
_entry.id   15060c99a612955a08b1405b4b0d2884
#
_cell.length_a   1.000
_cell.length_b   1.000
_cell.length_c   1.000
_cell.angle_alpha   90.00
_cell.angle_beta   90.00
_cell.angle_gamma   90.00
#
_symmetry.space_group_name_H-M   'P 1'
#
loop_
_entity.id
_entity.type
_entity.pdbx_description
1 polymer ?
#
loop_
_entity_poly.entity_id
_entity_poly.type
_entity_poly.pdbx_seq_one_letter_code
_entity_poly.pdbx_strand_id
1 'polypeptide(L)'
;MEKLVGLKWSLKTGRFFIRPAADNTLALQNISGSVAMNGEVCSLTDARPAERTGADGKSEFLFANGVRWIWTAREKGNALELVSTLRNESGKPVEIGEWNVLHGRADRDGRIDLGPDPETVRFFRWKPWDMCVECFAADGNYHSTTLCHLYAPAAKRTALIAFVTLDRMQCEHRIRYEKQAGGIAEYRAVCTPGEYSLPPGGELRSETLRITYHSDPYEALESWADNVNERYSPSFEGTAGVCSCEGTWADSFTSRENDWSDVLLAETEATREKLGGFGISLTTGGTHCILKNGLPGNWLTFEKRRDGGSYRELLTRLHREGWNFKLWFSPFWFFGEADGILEENRENLLKDNSGAPVSRDFHCGWEFGRGPYATQKLTKYYLDGTHPKTKEYLKKIFAEYRKLGARAYMLDFLGMIPGARRYDETCLPLEAARDIFKAIRDAAGTDTHLQTAVASSPAFIGCVNSARVVRDYGEGRPMHPFPNWRNATYCMHDEHFSNAHSFVQNAAAAWFTNRKVYVNDLNEFTIDQPIPLEHARITATMFGLSGDSPMVLGDNLRKITPERLRMLKMCLPRTGGIPVPVDLFDSIGSAGGCHILKKVVTTTYDRYVLVAVFNTAPGADAYRTRIDFSKIGCDSNEKYRVFEFWNGEYVGTYRDSFPCAVPPGCCRLFRLSIARPYPWLLSTDMHIEQGNAEVETLAYDEKTRTLRGTVRRPAGESGRLVFLMPRHLKLVNHEEANTMKEVIDMQTVISLHVVFRSDKEDFRLEFECMDTDYVARPGWLPYATEAEWLAYVKANKDPSDTRVIE
;
A
#
# COMPACT_ATOMS: atom_id res chain seq x y z
N MET A 1 -25.89 1.23 13.11
CA MET A 1 -25.69 1.35 11.64
C MET A 1 -27.02 1.09 10.96
N GLU A 2 -27.66 2.14 10.44
CA GLU A 2 -28.85 1.95 9.60
C GLU A 2 -28.42 1.36 8.27
N LYS A 3 -28.84 0.13 8.00
CA LYS A 3 -28.73 -0.45 6.67
C LYS A 3 -29.48 0.45 5.70
N LEU A 4 -28.80 0.99 4.68
CA LEU A 4 -29.46 1.62 3.55
C LEU A 4 -30.31 0.54 2.84
N VAL A 5 -31.55 0.44 3.24
CA VAL A 5 -32.48 -0.58 2.73
C VAL A 5 -33.06 -0.07 1.43
N GLY A 6 -32.76 -0.75 0.35
CA GLY A 6 -33.42 -0.65 -0.95
C GLY A 6 -32.76 0.31 -1.94
N LEU A 7 -32.29 -0.25 -3.04
CA LEU A 7 -31.94 0.49 -4.25
C LEU A 7 -33.19 0.66 -5.11
N LYS A 8 -33.36 1.82 -5.74
CA LYS A 8 -34.33 2.03 -6.82
C LYS A 8 -33.58 2.17 -8.12
N TRP A 9 -33.84 1.32 -9.07
CA TRP A 9 -33.17 1.35 -10.37
C TRP A 9 -34.14 1.02 -11.52
N SER A 10 -33.76 1.45 -12.71
CA SER A 10 -34.44 1.07 -13.94
C SER A 10 -33.45 1.06 -15.11
N LEU A 11 -33.73 0.20 -16.07
CA LEU A 11 -33.01 0.07 -17.31
C LEU A 11 -34.05 0.04 -18.45
N LYS A 12 -34.32 1.20 -19.05
CA LYS A 12 -35.33 1.35 -20.11
C LYS A 12 -34.83 2.23 -21.23
N THR A 13 -35.15 1.88 -22.47
CA THR A 13 -34.90 2.72 -23.66
C THR A 13 -33.46 3.22 -23.79
N GLY A 14 -32.45 2.38 -23.46
CA GLY A 14 -31.02 2.75 -23.50
C GLY A 14 -30.60 3.75 -22.41
N ARG A 15 -31.43 3.93 -21.38
CA ARG A 15 -31.15 4.80 -20.26
C ARG A 15 -31.19 4.04 -18.93
N PHE A 16 -30.19 4.29 -18.12
CA PHE A 16 -30.01 3.70 -16.80
C PHE A 16 -30.25 4.75 -15.71
N PHE A 17 -30.93 4.32 -14.68
CA PHE A 17 -31.18 5.11 -13.48
C PHE A 17 -30.92 4.26 -12.26
N ILE A 18 -30.23 4.80 -11.26
CA ILE A 18 -30.10 4.20 -9.93
C ILE A 18 -30.00 5.29 -8.86
N ARG A 19 -30.65 5.08 -7.75
CA ARG A 19 -30.54 5.90 -6.55
C ARG A 19 -30.71 5.09 -5.27
N PRO A 20 -30.21 5.60 -4.13
CA PRO A 20 -30.63 5.10 -2.82
C PRO A 20 -32.12 5.40 -2.60
N ALA A 21 -32.78 4.60 -1.75
CA ALA A 21 -34.22 4.75 -1.50
C ALA A 21 -34.58 6.08 -0.79
N ALA A 22 -33.65 6.66 -0.01
CA ALA A 22 -33.92 7.80 0.85
C ALA A 22 -34.02 9.14 0.10
N ASP A 23 -33.08 9.43 -0.79
CA ASP A 23 -33.04 10.70 -1.56
C ASP A 23 -32.27 10.52 -2.88
N ASN A 24 -32.05 11.64 -3.59
CA ASN A 24 -31.37 11.64 -4.89
C ASN A 24 -29.85 11.93 -4.80
N THR A 25 -29.28 12.22 -3.65
CA THR A 25 -27.86 12.55 -3.53
C THR A 25 -27.01 11.40 -4.04
N LEU A 26 -26.11 11.67 -4.97
CA LEU A 26 -25.27 10.73 -5.72
C LEU A 26 -26.06 9.72 -6.60
N ALA A 27 -27.32 10.03 -6.94
CA ALA A 27 -28.08 9.25 -7.91
C ALA A 27 -27.49 9.38 -9.32
N LEU A 28 -27.45 8.27 -10.04
CA LEU A 28 -27.15 8.24 -11.46
C LEU A 28 -28.49 8.35 -12.22
N GLN A 29 -28.63 9.40 -13.04
CA GLN A 29 -29.89 9.70 -13.73
C GLN A 29 -29.67 9.73 -15.24
N ASN A 30 -30.51 8.99 -15.99
CA ASN A 30 -30.51 8.99 -17.45
C ASN A 30 -29.13 8.67 -18.09
N ILE A 31 -28.32 7.85 -17.41
CA ILE A 31 -27.03 7.40 -17.92
C ILE A 31 -27.24 6.44 -19.09
N SER A 32 -26.53 6.63 -20.19
CA SER A 32 -26.55 5.74 -21.36
C SER A 32 -25.28 4.91 -21.43
N GLY A 33 -25.00 4.30 -22.57
CA GLY A 33 -23.74 3.66 -22.92
C GLY A 33 -23.31 4.09 -24.33
N SER A 34 -22.04 3.95 -24.64
CA SER A 34 -21.52 4.18 -26.00
C SER A 34 -20.31 3.30 -26.27
N VAL A 35 -20.06 2.97 -27.51
CA VAL A 35 -18.90 2.16 -27.94
C VAL A 35 -18.37 2.67 -29.25
N ALA A 36 -17.04 2.71 -29.39
CA ALA A 36 -16.38 2.99 -30.66
C ALA A 36 -16.37 1.71 -31.51
N MET A 37 -16.95 1.78 -32.68
CA MET A 37 -17.01 0.68 -33.64
C MET A 37 -16.51 1.17 -34.99
N ASN A 38 -15.48 0.52 -35.55
CA ASN A 38 -14.83 0.94 -36.83
C ASN A 38 -14.42 2.41 -36.83
N GLY A 39 -13.97 2.95 -35.69
CA GLY A 39 -13.56 4.35 -35.52
C GLY A 39 -14.70 5.34 -35.22
N GLU A 40 -15.97 4.93 -35.27
CA GLU A 40 -17.12 5.80 -34.99
C GLU A 40 -17.72 5.51 -33.63
N VAL A 41 -18.08 6.57 -32.88
CA VAL A 41 -18.72 6.42 -31.55
C VAL A 41 -20.23 6.22 -31.73
N CYS A 42 -20.72 5.05 -31.38
CA CYS A 42 -22.13 4.68 -31.41
C CYS A 42 -22.74 4.74 -30.01
N SER A 43 -23.81 5.51 -29.83
CA SER A 43 -24.54 5.63 -28.56
C SER A 43 -25.73 4.67 -28.50
N LEU A 44 -26.03 4.12 -27.33
CA LEU A 44 -27.25 3.32 -27.13
C LEU A 44 -28.53 4.10 -27.41
N THR A 45 -28.51 5.42 -27.26
CA THR A 45 -29.67 6.27 -27.60
C THR A 45 -29.98 6.31 -29.10
N ASP A 46 -29.00 5.96 -29.94
CA ASP A 46 -29.11 5.99 -31.41
C ASP A 46 -29.42 4.57 -31.96
N ALA A 47 -29.39 3.56 -31.10
CA ALA A 47 -29.70 2.18 -31.47
C ALA A 47 -31.20 1.89 -31.38
N ARG A 48 -31.68 0.91 -32.17
CA ARG A 48 -33.07 0.47 -32.14
C ARG A 48 -33.27 -0.50 -30.96
N PRO A 49 -34.24 -0.26 -30.05
CA PRO A 49 -34.61 -1.23 -29.02
C PRO A 49 -35.08 -2.53 -29.67
N ALA A 50 -34.61 -3.67 -29.21
CA ALA A 50 -35.15 -4.96 -29.60
C ALA A 50 -36.49 -5.26 -28.87
N GLU A 51 -37.33 -6.12 -29.44
CA GLU A 51 -38.71 -6.39 -28.96
C GLU A 51 -38.81 -6.94 -27.53
N ARG A 52 -37.70 -7.39 -26.92
CA ARG A 52 -37.63 -7.96 -25.56
C ARG A 52 -36.87 -7.04 -24.58
N THR A 53 -37.32 -5.80 -24.42
CA THR A 53 -36.77 -4.90 -23.40
C THR A 53 -37.64 -4.92 -22.15
N GLY A 54 -37.05 -5.31 -21.01
CA GLY A 54 -37.59 -5.03 -19.68
C GLY A 54 -38.04 -6.21 -18.82
N ALA A 55 -38.02 -7.44 -19.31
CA ALA A 55 -38.16 -8.61 -18.45
C ALA A 55 -36.81 -9.03 -17.89
N ASP A 56 -36.71 -9.28 -16.58
CA ASP A 56 -35.54 -9.81 -15.89
C ASP A 56 -34.25 -8.91 -15.88
N GLY A 57 -34.40 -7.58 -15.91
CA GLY A 57 -33.25 -6.67 -15.84
C GLY A 57 -32.37 -6.70 -17.11
N LYS A 58 -32.90 -7.15 -18.24
CA LYS A 58 -32.20 -7.24 -19.51
C LYS A 58 -32.77 -6.25 -20.54
N SER A 59 -31.93 -5.53 -21.26
CA SER A 59 -32.30 -4.67 -22.38
C SER A 59 -31.37 -4.93 -23.56
N GLU A 60 -31.94 -4.97 -24.76
CA GLU A 60 -31.23 -5.27 -26.00
C GLU A 60 -31.43 -4.15 -27.01
N PHE A 61 -30.36 -3.77 -27.69
CA PHE A 61 -30.31 -2.69 -28.67
C PHE A 61 -29.55 -3.14 -29.92
N LEU A 62 -30.08 -2.85 -31.09
CA LEU A 62 -29.44 -3.18 -32.36
C LEU A 62 -28.98 -1.90 -33.06
N PHE A 63 -27.69 -1.80 -33.32
CA PHE A 63 -27.08 -0.73 -34.10
C PHE A 63 -27.27 -0.93 -35.61
N ALA A 64 -27.19 0.14 -36.38
CA ALA A 64 -27.33 0.10 -37.83
C ALA A 64 -26.27 -0.76 -38.54
N ASN A 65 -25.09 -0.93 -37.94
CA ASN A 65 -24.02 -1.77 -38.44
C ASN A 65 -24.19 -3.29 -38.13
N GLY A 66 -25.31 -3.70 -37.54
CA GLY A 66 -25.60 -5.10 -37.21
C GLY A 66 -24.96 -5.62 -35.92
N VAL A 67 -24.41 -4.75 -35.08
CA VAL A 67 -23.97 -5.13 -33.74
C VAL A 67 -25.10 -4.97 -32.75
N ARG A 68 -25.37 -6.00 -31.96
CA ARG A 68 -26.32 -6.00 -30.85
C ARG A 68 -25.62 -5.74 -29.55
N TRP A 69 -26.09 -4.75 -28.78
CA TRP A 69 -25.68 -4.52 -27.39
C TRP A 69 -26.76 -5.10 -26.46
N ILE A 70 -26.32 -5.97 -25.56
CA ILE A 70 -27.15 -6.57 -24.53
C ILE A 70 -26.71 -6.00 -23.19
N TRP A 71 -27.58 -5.30 -22.51
CA TRP A 71 -27.34 -4.75 -21.18
C TRP A 71 -28.07 -5.56 -20.12
N THR A 72 -27.36 -6.07 -19.11
CA THR A 72 -27.93 -6.90 -18.05
C THR A 72 -27.62 -6.27 -16.69
N ALA A 73 -28.67 -6.01 -15.90
CA ALA A 73 -28.55 -5.53 -14.53
C ALA A 73 -29.15 -6.57 -13.56
N ARG A 74 -28.46 -6.84 -12.47
CA ARG A 74 -28.91 -7.79 -11.44
C ARG A 74 -28.63 -7.24 -10.05
N GLU A 75 -29.61 -7.36 -9.16
CA GLU A 75 -29.39 -7.10 -7.74
C GLU A 75 -28.62 -8.27 -7.11
N LYS A 76 -27.60 -7.93 -6.30
CA LYS A 76 -26.84 -8.88 -5.51
C LYS A 76 -26.60 -8.29 -4.11
N GLY A 77 -27.42 -8.71 -3.15
CA GLY A 77 -27.43 -8.12 -1.82
C GLY A 77 -27.86 -6.66 -1.84
N ASN A 78 -27.02 -5.76 -1.36
CA ASN A 78 -27.21 -4.30 -1.37
C ASN A 78 -26.58 -3.59 -2.59
N ALA A 79 -26.23 -4.33 -3.62
CA ALA A 79 -25.55 -3.83 -4.80
C ALA A 79 -26.34 -4.12 -6.08
N LEU A 80 -26.09 -3.31 -7.10
CA LEU A 80 -26.50 -3.59 -8.47
C LEU A 80 -25.28 -3.93 -9.32
N GLU A 81 -25.27 -5.10 -9.94
CA GLU A 81 -24.23 -5.50 -10.90
C GLU A 81 -24.74 -5.31 -12.33
N LEU A 82 -23.91 -4.66 -13.15
CA LEU A 82 -24.21 -4.35 -14.54
C LEU A 82 -23.15 -4.98 -15.45
N VAL A 83 -23.63 -5.68 -16.48
CA VAL A 83 -22.77 -6.31 -17.49
C VAL A 83 -23.32 -5.95 -18.86
N SER A 84 -22.41 -5.61 -19.77
CA SER A 84 -22.73 -5.36 -21.18
C SER A 84 -22.12 -6.47 -22.04
N THR A 85 -22.83 -6.86 -23.10
CA THR A 85 -22.34 -7.80 -24.13
C THR A 85 -22.59 -7.21 -25.50
N LEU A 86 -21.56 -7.19 -26.36
CA LEU A 86 -21.69 -6.90 -27.77
C LEU A 86 -21.72 -8.23 -28.52
N ARG A 87 -22.69 -8.40 -29.43
CA ARG A 87 -22.78 -9.54 -30.34
C ARG A 87 -22.76 -9.01 -31.77
N ASN A 88 -21.84 -9.50 -32.57
CA ASN A 88 -21.76 -9.13 -33.97
C ASN A 88 -22.70 -10.01 -34.82
N GLU A 89 -23.85 -9.47 -35.17
CA GLU A 89 -24.84 -10.12 -36.07
C GLU A 89 -24.64 -9.72 -37.54
N SER A 90 -23.59 -8.90 -37.83
CA SER A 90 -23.25 -8.53 -39.21
C SER A 90 -22.41 -9.67 -39.85
N GLY A 91 -22.37 -9.64 -41.18
CA GLY A 91 -21.54 -10.60 -41.97
C GLY A 91 -20.04 -10.23 -42.04
N LYS A 92 -19.57 -9.21 -41.27
CA LYS A 92 -18.20 -8.70 -41.35
C LYS A 92 -17.62 -8.51 -39.94
N PRO A 93 -16.29 -8.63 -39.76
CA PRO A 93 -15.63 -8.26 -38.52
C PRO A 93 -15.89 -6.78 -38.21
N VAL A 94 -15.97 -6.43 -36.92
CA VAL A 94 -16.17 -5.06 -36.41
C VAL A 94 -15.07 -4.73 -35.43
N GLU A 95 -14.29 -3.68 -35.71
CA GLU A 95 -13.27 -3.18 -34.80
C GLU A 95 -13.93 -2.53 -33.57
N ILE A 96 -13.58 -3.00 -32.38
CA ILE A 96 -14.10 -2.49 -31.11
C ILE A 96 -13.02 -1.67 -30.41
N GLY A 97 -13.30 -0.38 -30.26
CA GLY A 97 -12.44 0.54 -29.49
C GLY A 97 -12.94 0.77 -28.08
N GLU A 98 -12.83 2.00 -27.60
CA GLU A 98 -13.26 2.40 -26.25
C GLU A 98 -14.76 2.08 -26.03
N TRP A 99 -15.05 1.36 -24.96
CA TRP A 99 -16.39 0.95 -24.61
C TRP A 99 -16.84 1.58 -23.29
N ASN A 100 -17.66 2.61 -23.37
CA ASN A 100 -18.24 3.28 -22.20
C ASN A 100 -19.50 2.50 -21.77
N VAL A 101 -19.33 1.57 -20.84
CA VAL A 101 -20.44 0.75 -20.31
C VAL A 101 -21.49 1.61 -19.59
N LEU A 102 -21.07 2.75 -19.03
CA LEU A 102 -21.91 3.86 -18.61
C LEU A 102 -21.36 5.16 -19.21
N HIS A 103 -22.24 5.98 -19.78
CA HIS A 103 -21.91 7.28 -20.35
C HIS A 103 -23.03 8.29 -20.03
N GLY A 104 -22.77 9.14 -19.03
CA GLY A 104 -23.64 10.25 -18.65
C GLY A 104 -23.17 11.54 -19.30
N ARG A 105 -24.07 12.29 -19.92
CA ARG A 105 -23.82 13.60 -20.54
C ARG A 105 -24.91 14.57 -20.13
N ALA A 106 -24.53 15.70 -19.54
CA ALA A 106 -25.47 16.72 -19.07
C ALA A 106 -26.28 17.33 -20.21
N ASP A 107 -25.70 17.50 -21.40
CA ASP A 107 -26.38 18.00 -22.62
C ASP A 107 -27.42 17.01 -23.19
N ARG A 108 -27.50 15.80 -22.64
CA ARG A 108 -28.49 14.75 -22.96
C ARG A 108 -29.24 14.26 -21.72
N ASP A 109 -29.39 15.11 -20.71
CA ASP A 109 -30.05 14.85 -19.42
C ASP A 109 -29.42 13.71 -18.58
N GLY A 110 -28.24 13.22 -18.95
CA GLY A 110 -27.50 12.20 -18.19
C GLY A 110 -26.60 12.84 -17.15
N ARG A 111 -26.84 12.58 -15.85
CA ARG A 111 -26.07 13.20 -14.76
C ARG A 111 -25.87 12.30 -13.55
N ILE A 112 -24.86 12.62 -12.76
CA ILE A 112 -24.74 12.21 -11.37
C ILE A 112 -25.12 13.41 -10.50
N ASP A 113 -26.07 13.22 -9.61
CA ASP A 113 -26.59 14.25 -8.71
C ASP A 113 -25.62 14.45 -7.54
N LEU A 114 -24.85 15.53 -7.52
CA LEU A 114 -23.89 15.81 -6.44
C LEU A 114 -24.54 16.43 -5.19
N GLY A 115 -25.87 16.65 -5.21
CA GLY A 115 -26.58 17.33 -4.13
C GLY A 115 -26.46 18.85 -4.19
N PRO A 116 -26.88 19.55 -3.11
CA PRO A 116 -26.95 21.02 -3.10
C PRO A 116 -25.57 21.70 -3.07
N ASP A 117 -24.54 21.03 -2.53
CA ASP A 117 -23.19 21.59 -2.33
C ASP A 117 -22.15 20.75 -3.08
N PRO A 118 -22.11 20.77 -4.44
CA PRO A 118 -21.25 19.91 -5.27
C PRO A 118 -19.76 20.02 -4.93
N GLU A 119 -19.29 21.23 -4.57
CA GLU A 119 -17.90 21.50 -4.21
C GLU A 119 -17.46 20.82 -2.90
N THR A 120 -18.41 20.37 -2.09
CA THR A 120 -18.11 19.63 -0.85
C THR A 120 -17.98 18.13 -1.07
N VAL A 121 -18.38 17.61 -2.24
CA VAL A 121 -18.29 16.20 -2.57
C VAL A 121 -16.84 15.79 -2.75
N ARG A 122 -16.46 14.70 -2.12
CA ARG A 122 -15.14 14.10 -2.17
C ARG A 122 -15.08 13.06 -3.28
N PHE A 123 -14.12 13.19 -4.18
CA PHE A 123 -13.77 12.20 -5.19
C PHE A 123 -12.48 11.52 -4.77
N PHE A 124 -12.51 10.21 -4.54
CA PHE A 124 -11.30 9.44 -4.28
C PHE A 124 -10.72 8.97 -5.60
N ARG A 125 -9.55 9.52 -5.94
CA ARG A 125 -8.77 9.12 -7.13
C ARG A 125 -7.96 7.88 -6.81
N TRP A 126 -8.34 6.76 -7.40
CA TRP A 126 -7.58 5.53 -7.39
C TRP A 126 -6.75 5.43 -8.68
N LYS A 127 -5.52 5.86 -8.62
CA LYS A 127 -4.55 5.76 -9.70
C LYS A 127 -3.23 5.31 -9.08
N PRO A 128 -2.62 4.21 -9.55
CA PRO A 128 -1.36 3.74 -8.98
C PRO A 128 -0.34 4.88 -8.83
N TRP A 129 0.21 4.99 -7.61
CA TRP A 129 1.20 6.00 -7.19
C TRP A 129 0.74 7.48 -7.21
N ASP A 130 -0.52 7.72 -7.43
CA ASP A 130 -1.12 9.06 -7.44
C ASP A 130 -2.53 9.01 -6.87
N MET A 131 -2.63 8.46 -5.66
CA MET A 131 -3.90 8.28 -4.94
C MET A 131 -4.13 9.45 -4.01
N CYS A 132 -5.29 10.08 -4.11
CA CYS A 132 -5.68 11.19 -3.23
C CYS A 132 -7.20 11.36 -3.18
N VAL A 133 -7.64 12.20 -2.25
CA VAL A 133 -9.02 12.69 -2.18
C VAL A 133 -9.07 14.12 -2.69
N GLU A 134 -9.91 14.38 -3.66
CA GLU A 134 -10.11 15.68 -4.30
C GLU A 134 -11.55 16.17 -4.11
N CYS A 135 -11.77 17.46 -4.34
CA CYS A 135 -13.08 18.07 -4.46
C CYS A 135 -13.30 18.65 -5.84
N PHE A 136 -14.55 18.79 -6.24
CA PHE A 136 -14.95 19.45 -7.47
C PHE A 136 -14.93 20.98 -7.31
N ALA A 137 -13.76 21.53 -6.94
CA ALA A 137 -13.61 22.97 -6.64
C ALA A 137 -13.53 23.85 -7.89
N ALA A 138 -13.08 23.33 -9.02
CA ALA A 138 -12.91 24.02 -10.27
C ALA A 138 -13.30 23.13 -11.46
N ASP A 139 -13.57 23.74 -12.61
CA ASP A 139 -13.74 23.01 -13.87
C ASP A 139 -12.50 22.15 -14.15
N GLY A 140 -12.71 20.88 -14.52
CA GLY A 140 -11.59 19.98 -14.70
C GLY A 140 -12.00 18.56 -15.08
N ASN A 141 -10.97 17.79 -15.41
CA ASN A 141 -11.08 16.36 -15.73
C ASN A 141 -10.50 15.55 -14.58
N TYR A 142 -11.30 14.61 -14.08
CA TYR A 142 -10.96 13.72 -12.99
C TYR A 142 -10.93 12.29 -13.53
N HIS A 143 -9.95 11.52 -13.09
CA HIS A 143 -9.71 10.18 -13.59
C HIS A 143 -9.38 9.23 -12.44
N SER A 144 -9.97 8.04 -12.47
CA SER A 144 -9.71 6.96 -11.52
C SER A 144 -9.69 5.61 -12.25
N THR A 145 -8.78 4.73 -11.89
CA THR A 145 -8.78 3.36 -12.42
C THR A 145 -9.73 2.49 -11.62
N THR A 146 -10.35 1.51 -12.25
CA THR A 146 -11.19 0.44 -11.66
C THR A 146 -12.37 0.86 -10.78
N LEU A 147 -12.27 1.95 -10.01
CA LEU A 147 -13.35 2.41 -9.12
C LEU A 147 -13.55 3.93 -9.19
N CYS A 148 -14.79 4.35 -9.09
CA CYS A 148 -15.20 5.73 -8.87
C CYS A 148 -15.92 5.80 -7.52
N HIS A 149 -15.31 6.50 -6.58
CA HIS A 149 -15.84 6.65 -5.24
C HIS A 149 -16.14 8.13 -5.00
N LEU A 150 -17.41 8.42 -4.73
CA LEU A 150 -17.93 9.76 -4.46
C LEU A 150 -18.52 9.79 -3.05
N TYR A 151 -18.05 10.69 -2.21
CA TYR A 151 -18.56 10.89 -0.85
C TYR A 151 -19.14 12.30 -0.68
N ALA A 152 -20.41 12.38 -0.30
CA ALA A 152 -21.12 13.60 0.05
C ALA A 152 -21.22 13.73 1.59
N PRO A 153 -20.33 14.51 2.25
CA PRO A 153 -20.25 14.55 3.72
C PRO A 153 -21.54 15.04 4.39
N ALA A 154 -22.19 16.07 3.82
CA ALA A 154 -23.43 16.64 4.37
C ALA A 154 -24.58 15.62 4.41
N ALA A 155 -24.66 14.75 3.39
CA ALA A 155 -25.64 13.68 3.31
C ALA A 155 -25.19 12.39 4.01
N LYS A 156 -23.96 12.32 4.50
CA LYS A 156 -23.30 11.09 4.99
C LYS A 156 -23.50 9.92 4.03
N ARG A 157 -23.22 10.16 2.76
CA ARG A 157 -23.47 9.19 1.69
C ARG A 157 -22.29 9.04 0.76
N THR A 158 -21.98 7.79 0.46
CA THR A 158 -20.97 7.40 -0.51
C THR A 158 -21.63 6.61 -1.64
N ALA A 159 -21.34 6.96 -2.89
CA ALA A 159 -21.58 6.11 -4.04
C ALA A 159 -20.27 5.48 -4.49
N LEU A 160 -20.25 4.17 -4.60
CA LEU A 160 -19.14 3.42 -5.17
C LEU A 160 -19.61 2.76 -6.45
N ILE A 161 -19.01 3.16 -7.57
CA ILE A 161 -19.21 2.59 -8.89
C ILE A 161 -17.89 1.94 -9.28
N ALA A 162 -17.80 0.62 -9.28
CA ALA A 162 -16.52 -0.05 -9.40
C ALA A 162 -16.59 -1.31 -10.26
N PHE A 163 -15.57 -1.53 -11.06
CA PHE A 163 -15.39 -2.80 -11.74
C PHE A 163 -14.92 -3.85 -10.72
N VAL A 164 -15.59 -4.99 -10.69
CA VAL A 164 -15.32 -6.11 -9.78
C VAL A 164 -14.80 -7.35 -10.50
N THR A 165 -14.85 -7.37 -11.83
CA THR A 165 -14.08 -8.28 -12.66
C THR A 165 -12.99 -7.47 -13.38
N LEU A 166 -11.79 -8.02 -13.43
CA LEU A 166 -10.58 -7.36 -13.93
C LEU A 166 -9.77 -8.37 -14.75
N ASP A 167 -10.49 -9.17 -15.57
CA ASP A 167 -9.91 -10.35 -16.21
C ASP A 167 -9.43 -10.06 -17.63
N ARG A 168 -10.18 -9.24 -18.37
CA ARG A 168 -10.07 -9.14 -19.83
C ARG A 168 -9.68 -7.77 -20.32
N MET A 169 -10.22 -6.70 -19.68
CA MET A 169 -10.12 -5.33 -20.16
C MET A 169 -9.55 -4.41 -19.09
N GLN A 170 -8.82 -3.41 -19.54
CA GLN A 170 -8.46 -2.30 -18.70
C GLN A 170 -9.68 -1.42 -18.42
N CYS A 171 -9.89 -1.05 -17.15
CA CYS A 171 -11.05 -0.31 -16.71
C CYS A 171 -10.68 1.00 -16.06
N GLU A 172 -11.46 2.04 -16.34
CA GLU A 172 -11.28 3.36 -15.75
C GLU A 172 -12.59 4.14 -15.65
N HIS A 173 -12.56 5.16 -14.81
CA HIS A 173 -13.64 6.14 -14.68
C HIS A 173 -13.12 7.52 -15.03
N ARG A 174 -13.85 8.24 -15.85
CA ARG A 174 -13.53 9.62 -16.25
C ARG A 174 -14.70 10.53 -15.93
N ILE A 175 -14.40 11.66 -15.30
CA ILE A 175 -15.37 12.69 -14.94
C ILE A 175 -14.88 14.03 -15.52
N ARG A 176 -15.75 14.73 -16.23
CA ARG A 176 -15.58 16.14 -16.57
C ARG A 176 -16.56 16.95 -15.76
N TYR A 177 -16.02 17.80 -14.90
CA TYR A 177 -16.81 18.70 -14.03
C TYR A 177 -16.78 20.11 -14.60
N GLU A 178 -17.94 20.77 -14.65
CA GLU A 178 -18.12 22.14 -15.10
C GLU A 178 -19.13 22.86 -14.21
N LYS A 179 -18.72 23.94 -13.55
CA LYS A 179 -19.60 24.73 -12.68
C LYS A 179 -20.82 25.27 -13.44
N GLN A 180 -20.62 25.72 -14.69
CA GLN A 180 -21.71 26.25 -15.52
C GLN A 180 -22.75 25.18 -15.90
N ALA A 181 -22.34 23.92 -15.98
CA ALA A 181 -23.26 22.80 -16.20
C ALA A 181 -23.99 22.36 -14.93
N GLY A 182 -23.74 23.00 -13.79
CA GLY A 182 -24.31 22.65 -12.50
C GLY A 182 -23.72 21.37 -11.87
N GLY A 183 -22.52 20.97 -12.29
CA GLY A 183 -21.85 19.80 -11.73
C GLY A 183 -21.12 18.93 -12.76
N ILE A 184 -21.36 17.62 -12.71
CA ILE A 184 -20.71 16.68 -13.65
C ILE A 184 -21.32 16.84 -15.05
N ALA A 185 -20.54 17.43 -15.95
CA ALA A 185 -20.90 17.60 -17.35
C ALA A 185 -20.83 16.29 -18.15
N GLU A 186 -19.87 15.43 -17.80
CA GLU A 186 -19.72 14.11 -18.41
C GLU A 186 -19.15 13.09 -17.43
N TYR A 187 -19.70 11.90 -17.43
CA TYR A 187 -19.21 10.74 -16.69
C TYR A 187 -19.11 9.52 -17.59
N ARG A 188 -18.00 8.80 -17.53
CA ARG A 188 -17.77 7.57 -18.26
C ARG A 188 -17.22 6.47 -17.34
N ALA A 189 -17.81 5.27 -17.41
CA ALA A 189 -17.21 4.05 -16.91
C ALA A 189 -16.75 3.23 -18.13
N VAL A 190 -15.46 3.09 -18.29
CA VAL A 190 -14.81 2.67 -19.55
C VAL A 190 -14.21 1.29 -19.40
N CYS A 191 -14.46 0.42 -20.39
CA CYS A 191 -13.70 -0.80 -20.65
C CYS A 191 -12.90 -0.62 -21.95
N THR A 192 -11.59 -0.88 -21.92
CA THR A 192 -10.73 -0.80 -23.09
C THR A 192 -10.27 -2.19 -23.50
N PRO A 193 -10.83 -2.78 -24.57
CA PRO A 193 -10.43 -4.11 -25.05
C PRO A 193 -9.04 -4.13 -25.70
N GLY A 194 -8.47 -2.96 -25.99
CA GLY A 194 -7.30 -2.81 -26.87
C GLY A 194 -7.71 -2.86 -28.34
N GLU A 195 -6.76 -3.15 -29.24
CA GLU A 195 -7.08 -3.40 -30.63
C GLU A 195 -7.71 -4.80 -30.77
N TYR A 196 -9.02 -4.83 -30.94
CA TYR A 196 -9.78 -6.08 -31.00
C TYR A 196 -10.83 -6.02 -32.11
N SER A 197 -10.83 -7.02 -32.97
CA SER A 197 -11.80 -7.20 -34.05
C SER A 197 -12.81 -8.30 -33.66
N LEU A 198 -14.06 -7.91 -33.45
CA LEU A 198 -15.15 -8.82 -33.11
C LEU A 198 -15.62 -9.55 -34.37
N PRO A 199 -15.40 -10.89 -34.50
CA PRO A 199 -15.72 -11.63 -35.71
C PRO A 199 -17.25 -11.75 -35.89
N PRO A 200 -17.74 -12.04 -37.11
CA PRO A 200 -19.15 -12.37 -37.34
C PRO A 200 -19.63 -13.50 -36.43
N GLY A 201 -20.78 -13.33 -35.79
CA GLY A 201 -21.35 -14.24 -34.80
C GLY A 201 -20.62 -14.26 -33.45
N GLY A 202 -19.53 -13.52 -33.29
CA GLY A 202 -18.77 -13.42 -32.03
C GLY A 202 -19.46 -12.57 -30.98
N GLU A 203 -19.08 -12.81 -29.71
CA GLU A 203 -19.53 -12.03 -28.56
C GLU A 203 -18.33 -11.48 -27.77
N LEU A 204 -18.45 -10.23 -27.36
CA LEU A 204 -17.54 -9.58 -26.43
C LEU A 204 -18.32 -9.13 -25.19
N ARG A 205 -17.89 -9.56 -24.02
CA ARG A 205 -18.52 -9.20 -22.74
C ARG A 205 -17.63 -8.20 -22.00
N SER A 206 -18.24 -7.13 -21.45
CA SER A 206 -17.56 -6.14 -20.60
C SER A 206 -17.13 -6.75 -19.26
N GLU A 207 -16.29 -6.05 -18.56
CA GLU A 207 -16.10 -6.28 -17.13
C GLU A 207 -17.41 -5.97 -16.37
N THR A 208 -17.59 -6.62 -15.22
CA THR A 208 -18.77 -6.42 -14.37
C THR A 208 -18.60 -5.14 -13.56
N LEU A 209 -19.50 -4.19 -13.76
CA LEU A 209 -19.58 -2.96 -12.99
C LEU A 209 -20.56 -3.17 -11.82
N ARG A 210 -20.12 -2.87 -10.60
CA ARG A 210 -20.91 -2.97 -9.37
C ARG A 210 -21.16 -1.57 -8.81
N ILE A 211 -22.41 -1.27 -8.44
CA ILE A 211 -22.82 0.00 -7.86
C ILE A 211 -23.39 -0.24 -6.48
N THR A 212 -22.83 0.42 -5.48
CA THR A 212 -23.27 0.37 -4.08
C THR A 212 -23.35 1.75 -3.47
N TYR A 213 -24.16 1.87 -2.42
CA TYR A 213 -24.23 3.07 -1.58
C TYR A 213 -23.93 2.72 -0.12
N HIS A 214 -23.14 3.55 0.55
CA HIS A 214 -22.72 3.38 1.92
C HIS A 214 -22.89 4.70 2.71
N SER A 215 -23.00 4.62 4.03
CA SER A 215 -22.95 5.80 4.90
C SER A 215 -21.52 6.17 5.26
N ASP A 216 -20.61 5.21 5.25
CA ASP A 216 -19.19 5.35 5.57
C ASP A 216 -18.33 5.24 4.30
N PRO A 217 -17.50 6.25 3.97
CA PRO A 217 -16.64 6.21 2.80
C PRO A 217 -15.53 5.14 2.90
N TYR A 218 -15.08 4.79 4.09
CA TYR A 218 -14.09 3.72 4.31
C TYR A 218 -14.68 2.35 4.03
N GLU A 219 -15.88 2.07 4.58
CA GLU A 219 -16.60 0.81 4.36
C GLU A 219 -16.89 0.56 2.87
N ALA A 220 -17.14 1.61 2.10
CA ALA A 220 -17.32 1.51 0.66
C ALA A 220 -16.09 0.93 -0.05
N LEU A 221 -14.89 1.43 0.25
CA LEU A 221 -13.63 0.95 -0.33
C LEU A 221 -13.32 -0.48 0.12
N GLU A 222 -13.53 -0.79 1.40
CA GLU A 222 -13.35 -2.14 1.93
C GLU A 222 -14.28 -3.14 1.23
N SER A 223 -15.54 -2.76 0.96
CA SER A 223 -16.51 -3.62 0.28
C SER A 223 -16.08 -3.99 -1.13
N TRP A 224 -15.41 -3.09 -1.86
CA TRP A 224 -14.83 -3.40 -3.16
C TRP A 224 -13.68 -4.41 -3.03
N ALA A 225 -12.76 -4.16 -2.11
CA ALA A 225 -11.63 -5.06 -1.88
C ALA A 225 -12.08 -6.47 -1.46
N ASP A 226 -13.14 -6.58 -0.65
CA ASP A 226 -13.73 -7.86 -0.25
C ASP A 226 -14.34 -8.61 -1.45
N ASN A 227 -15.00 -7.91 -2.37
CA ASN A 227 -15.51 -8.53 -3.62
C ASN A 227 -14.37 -9.02 -4.52
N VAL A 228 -13.27 -8.27 -4.62
CA VAL A 228 -12.09 -8.69 -5.37
C VAL A 228 -11.44 -9.91 -4.70
N ASN A 229 -11.35 -9.91 -3.37
CA ASN A 229 -10.83 -11.05 -2.60
C ASN A 229 -11.68 -12.31 -2.83
N GLU A 230 -13.00 -12.22 -2.70
CA GLU A 230 -13.93 -13.34 -2.94
C GLU A 230 -13.76 -13.93 -4.35
N ARG A 231 -13.55 -13.07 -5.34
CA ARG A 231 -13.44 -13.49 -6.73
C ARG A 231 -12.10 -14.12 -7.08
N TYR A 232 -11.00 -13.52 -6.64
CA TYR A 232 -9.67 -13.90 -7.10
C TYR A 232 -8.92 -14.78 -6.10
N SER A 233 -9.40 -14.88 -4.87
CA SER A 233 -8.82 -15.68 -3.78
C SER A 233 -7.29 -15.56 -3.69
N PRO A 234 -6.73 -14.35 -3.58
CA PRO A 234 -5.29 -14.16 -3.59
C PRO A 234 -4.64 -14.85 -2.41
N SER A 235 -3.46 -15.43 -2.63
CA SER A 235 -2.66 -16.04 -1.56
C SER A 235 -1.68 -15.03 -0.98
N PHE A 236 -1.62 -14.96 0.34
CA PHE A 236 -0.70 -14.11 1.09
C PHE A 236 0.38 -14.92 1.84
N GLU A 237 0.46 -16.22 1.57
CA GLU A 237 1.47 -17.08 2.16
C GLU A 237 2.87 -16.65 1.70
N GLY A 238 3.86 -16.82 2.58
CA GLY A 238 5.25 -16.49 2.30
C GLY A 238 5.60 -15.00 2.28
N THR A 239 4.66 -14.09 2.59
CA THR A 239 4.93 -12.64 2.64
C THR A 239 5.36 -12.14 4.02
N ALA A 240 4.93 -12.80 5.08
CA ALA A 240 5.24 -12.36 6.44
C ALA A 240 6.74 -12.53 6.75
N GLY A 241 7.35 -11.46 7.28
CA GLY A 241 8.74 -11.49 7.72
C GLY A 241 9.79 -11.48 6.59
N VAL A 242 9.38 -11.32 5.32
CA VAL A 242 10.34 -11.18 4.22
C VAL A 242 11.11 -9.89 4.40
N CYS A 243 12.41 -10.04 4.65
CA CYS A 243 13.37 -8.94 4.68
C CYS A 243 14.45 -9.25 3.66
N SER A 244 14.52 -8.48 2.60
CA SER A 244 15.54 -8.63 1.57
C SER A 244 16.54 -7.49 1.64
N CYS A 245 17.82 -7.84 1.64
CA CYS A 245 18.92 -6.88 1.61
C CYS A 245 19.23 -6.52 0.16
N GLU A 246 18.76 -5.37 -0.28
CA GLU A 246 19.06 -4.80 -1.61
C GLU A 246 19.98 -3.57 -1.52
N GLY A 247 20.54 -3.27 -0.35
CA GLY A 247 21.48 -2.15 -0.12
C GLY A 247 22.72 -2.20 -0.98
N THR A 248 22.94 -3.32 -1.62
CA THR A 248 23.94 -3.51 -2.68
C THR A 248 23.60 -2.78 -3.98
N TRP A 249 22.37 -2.27 -4.15
CA TRP A 249 21.99 -1.50 -5.34
C TRP A 249 22.97 -0.35 -5.54
N ALA A 250 23.14 0.43 -4.51
CA ALA A 250 24.04 1.56 -4.54
C ALA A 250 25.48 1.15 -4.85
N ASP A 251 25.99 0.14 -4.17
CA ASP A 251 27.38 -0.32 -4.35
C ASP A 251 27.58 -1.11 -5.66
N SER A 252 26.57 -1.87 -6.11
CA SER A 252 26.66 -2.65 -7.36
C SER A 252 26.66 -1.79 -8.61
N PHE A 253 25.98 -0.64 -8.57
CA PHE A 253 25.98 0.30 -9.69
C PHE A 253 27.19 1.24 -9.69
N THR A 254 27.75 1.55 -8.52
CA THR A 254 28.93 2.45 -8.43
C THR A 254 30.24 1.76 -8.73
N SER A 255 30.34 0.45 -8.48
CA SER A 255 31.57 -0.28 -8.71
C SER A 255 31.47 -1.12 -9.98
N ARG A 256 31.61 -0.48 -11.15
CA ARG A 256 31.90 -1.22 -12.39
C ARG A 256 33.13 -2.10 -12.29
N GLU A 257 33.96 -1.87 -11.26
CA GLU A 257 35.23 -2.54 -11.00
C GLU A 257 35.11 -3.66 -9.94
N ASN A 258 34.06 -3.68 -9.10
CA ASN A 258 33.89 -4.70 -8.07
C ASN A 258 33.06 -5.86 -8.59
N ASP A 259 33.48 -7.06 -8.25
CA ASP A 259 32.68 -8.25 -8.48
C ASP A 259 31.46 -8.18 -7.55
N TRP A 260 30.26 -8.24 -8.14
CA TRP A 260 29.00 -8.21 -7.38
C TRP A 260 28.94 -9.34 -6.32
N SER A 261 29.65 -10.46 -6.54
CA SER A 261 29.71 -11.55 -5.57
C SER A 261 30.39 -11.15 -4.26
N ASP A 262 31.38 -10.28 -4.31
CA ASP A 262 32.07 -9.81 -3.10
C ASP A 262 31.14 -8.90 -2.29
N VAL A 263 30.38 -8.05 -2.98
CA VAL A 263 29.38 -7.19 -2.36
C VAL A 263 28.25 -8.04 -1.74
N LEU A 264 27.74 -9.03 -2.48
CA LEU A 264 26.69 -9.93 -2.00
C LEU A 264 27.12 -10.69 -0.74
N LEU A 265 28.32 -11.26 -0.73
CA LEU A 265 28.84 -11.98 0.43
C LEU A 265 29.01 -11.09 1.64
N ALA A 266 29.57 -9.90 1.45
CA ALA A 266 29.74 -8.94 2.55
C ALA A 266 28.41 -8.44 3.13
N GLU A 267 27.38 -8.24 2.29
CA GLU A 267 26.05 -7.84 2.75
C GLU A 267 25.30 -8.99 3.44
N THR A 268 25.43 -10.24 2.94
CA THR A 268 24.83 -11.41 3.63
C THR A 268 25.44 -11.59 5.02
N GLU A 269 26.76 -11.42 5.15
CA GLU A 269 27.44 -11.50 6.44
C GLU A 269 27.00 -10.40 7.40
N ALA A 270 26.97 -9.14 6.94
CA ALA A 270 26.52 -8.00 7.73
C ALA A 270 25.03 -8.13 8.16
N THR A 271 24.18 -8.63 7.28
CA THR A 271 22.77 -8.88 7.60
C THR A 271 22.61 -9.95 8.67
N ARG A 272 23.33 -11.06 8.55
CA ARG A 272 23.33 -12.14 9.54
C ARG A 272 23.85 -11.67 10.89
N GLU A 273 24.97 -10.94 10.89
CA GLU A 273 25.57 -10.39 12.11
C GLU A 273 24.63 -9.42 12.84
N LYS A 274 24.04 -8.47 12.12
CA LYS A 274 23.30 -7.35 12.72
C LYS A 274 21.82 -7.63 12.93
N LEU A 275 21.20 -8.50 12.12
CA LEU A 275 19.75 -8.71 12.10
C LEU A 275 19.35 -10.18 12.31
N GLY A 276 20.27 -11.14 12.20
CA GLY A 276 19.95 -12.59 12.26
C GLY A 276 19.22 -13.03 13.51
N GLY A 277 19.48 -12.39 14.66
CA GLY A 277 18.80 -12.69 15.93
C GLY A 277 17.33 -12.28 15.99
N PHE A 278 16.82 -11.45 15.06
CA PHE A 278 15.44 -10.97 15.08
C PHE A 278 14.41 -11.92 14.45
N GLY A 279 14.83 -13.16 14.10
CA GLY A 279 13.92 -14.17 13.54
C GLY A 279 13.32 -13.83 12.19
N ILE A 280 13.98 -12.95 11.42
CA ILE A 280 13.54 -12.56 10.09
C ILE A 280 13.94 -13.62 9.05
N SER A 281 13.16 -13.75 7.99
CA SER A 281 13.54 -14.54 6.83
C SER A 281 14.63 -13.81 6.05
N LEU A 282 15.88 -14.29 6.18
CA LEU A 282 17.01 -13.71 5.48
C LEU A 282 16.91 -14.01 3.98
N THR A 283 16.74 -12.95 3.22
CA THR A 283 16.66 -12.99 1.76
C THR A 283 17.70 -12.03 1.19
N THR A 284 18.47 -12.47 0.24
CA THR A 284 19.42 -11.60 -0.47
C THR A 284 18.86 -11.25 -1.84
N GLY A 285 18.98 -9.98 -2.22
CA GLY A 285 18.57 -9.49 -3.52
C GLY A 285 19.47 -10.03 -4.64
N GLY A 286 18.86 -10.48 -5.72
CA GLY A 286 19.54 -10.81 -6.97
C GLY A 286 19.03 -9.90 -8.06
N THR A 287 19.86 -8.98 -8.51
CA THR A 287 19.53 -8.10 -9.61
C THR A 287 19.92 -8.74 -10.95
N HIS A 288 19.56 -8.08 -12.04
CA HIS A 288 20.09 -8.41 -13.38
C HIS A 288 21.63 -8.40 -13.44
N CYS A 289 22.30 -7.87 -12.41
CA CYS A 289 23.76 -7.85 -12.31
C CYS A 289 24.45 -9.21 -12.35
N ILE A 290 23.74 -10.28 -11.99
CA ILE A 290 24.27 -11.64 -12.07
C ILE A 290 24.13 -12.26 -13.46
N LEU A 291 23.31 -11.65 -14.32
CA LEU A 291 23.08 -12.14 -15.68
C LEU A 291 24.28 -11.79 -16.56
N LYS A 292 24.59 -12.67 -17.51
CA LYS A 292 25.66 -12.42 -18.46
C LYS A 292 25.47 -11.11 -19.20
N ASN A 293 26.49 -10.25 -19.19
CA ASN A 293 26.47 -8.91 -19.74
C ASN A 293 25.40 -7.98 -19.12
N GLY A 294 24.78 -8.33 -17.98
CA GLY A 294 23.68 -7.57 -17.38
C GLY A 294 22.43 -7.46 -18.26
N LEU A 295 22.16 -8.46 -19.11
CA LEU A 295 21.08 -8.42 -20.09
C LEU A 295 19.89 -9.29 -19.67
N PRO A 296 18.71 -8.73 -19.37
CA PRO A 296 17.45 -9.45 -19.33
C PRO A 296 17.21 -10.27 -20.60
N GLY A 297 16.97 -11.57 -20.43
CA GLY A 297 16.99 -12.59 -21.48
C GLY A 297 18.00 -13.66 -21.17
N ASN A 298 19.18 -13.29 -20.68
CA ASN A 298 20.21 -14.25 -20.21
C ASN A 298 19.85 -14.88 -18.84
N TRP A 299 18.55 -15.16 -18.62
CA TRP A 299 18.04 -15.58 -17.31
C TRP A 299 18.75 -16.81 -16.73
N LEU A 300 19.22 -17.72 -17.55
CA LEU A 300 19.89 -18.94 -17.12
C LEU A 300 21.41 -18.92 -17.40
N THR A 301 21.91 -17.82 -17.97
CA THR A 301 23.32 -17.61 -18.27
C THR A 301 23.83 -16.48 -17.37
N PHE A 302 24.74 -16.85 -16.45
CA PHE A 302 25.25 -15.92 -15.46
C PHE A 302 26.61 -15.34 -15.87
N GLU A 303 26.91 -14.16 -15.35
CA GLU A 303 28.23 -13.55 -15.46
C GLU A 303 29.29 -14.44 -14.78
N LYS A 304 30.55 -14.30 -15.19
CA LYS A 304 31.68 -14.95 -14.50
C LYS A 304 32.09 -14.12 -13.29
N ARG A 305 32.35 -14.78 -12.19
CA ARG A 305 32.94 -14.15 -11.01
C ARG A 305 34.43 -13.89 -11.25
N ARG A 306 34.98 -12.87 -10.58
CA ARG A 306 36.39 -12.48 -10.66
C ARG A 306 37.35 -13.61 -10.21
N ASP A 307 36.93 -14.44 -9.24
CA ASP A 307 37.67 -15.61 -8.77
C ASP A 307 37.61 -16.81 -9.71
N GLY A 308 36.95 -16.68 -10.85
CA GLY A 308 36.75 -17.75 -11.83
C GLY A 308 35.61 -18.71 -11.50
N GLY A 309 34.99 -18.58 -10.34
CA GLY A 309 33.82 -19.34 -9.93
C GLY A 309 32.52 -18.94 -10.66
N SER A 310 31.47 -19.65 -10.43
CA SER A 310 30.16 -19.42 -11.03
C SER A 310 29.18 -18.83 -10.03
N TYR A 311 28.35 -17.89 -10.46
CA TYR A 311 27.22 -17.38 -9.65
C TYR A 311 26.25 -18.52 -9.31
N ARG A 312 26.09 -19.52 -10.17
CA ARG A 312 25.26 -20.69 -9.88
C ARG A 312 25.75 -21.44 -8.64
N GLU A 313 27.07 -21.66 -8.52
CA GLU A 313 27.67 -22.31 -7.34
C GLU A 313 27.52 -21.43 -6.09
N LEU A 314 27.75 -20.13 -6.22
CA LEU A 314 27.59 -19.19 -5.11
C LEU A 314 26.15 -19.19 -4.57
N LEU A 315 25.14 -19.04 -5.44
CA LEU A 315 23.73 -19.06 -5.05
C LEU A 315 23.35 -20.39 -4.41
N THR A 316 23.82 -21.53 -4.97
CA THR A 316 23.59 -22.85 -4.41
C THR A 316 24.20 -23.00 -3.01
N ARG A 317 25.41 -22.46 -2.80
CA ARG A 317 26.08 -22.44 -1.49
C ARG A 317 25.28 -21.63 -0.46
N LEU A 318 24.93 -20.40 -0.81
CA LEU A 318 24.17 -19.51 0.09
C LEU A 318 22.81 -20.13 0.45
N HIS A 319 22.15 -20.80 -0.50
CA HIS A 319 20.90 -21.52 -0.21
C HIS A 319 21.10 -22.64 0.81
N ARG A 320 22.17 -23.42 0.71
CA ARG A 320 22.53 -24.45 1.73
C ARG A 320 22.84 -23.84 3.10
N GLU A 321 23.31 -22.61 3.13
CA GLU A 321 23.57 -21.85 4.35
C GLU A 321 22.30 -21.18 4.94
N GLY A 322 21.13 -21.45 4.35
CA GLY A 322 19.84 -20.97 4.85
C GLY A 322 19.38 -19.64 4.27
N TRP A 323 20.05 -19.13 3.21
CA TRP A 323 19.61 -17.93 2.51
C TRP A 323 18.57 -18.23 1.45
N ASN A 324 17.56 -17.35 1.34
CA ASN A 324 16.65 -17.28 0.20
C ASN A 324 17.14 -16.22 -0.79
N PHE A 325 16.69 -16.34 -2.04
CA PHE A 325 16.96 -15.33 -3.07
C PHE A 325 15.69 -14.67 -3.51
N LYS A 326 15.76 -13.35 -3.66
CA LYS A 326 14.81 -12.52 -4.36
C LYS A 326 15.43 -12.07 -5.66
N LEU A 327 14.86 -12.50 -6.77
CA LEU A 327 15.36 -12.18 -8.10
C LEU A 327 14.46 -11.15 -8.78
N TRP A 328 15.07 -10.15 -9.40
CA TRP A 328 14.40 -9.24 -10.29
C TRP A 328 14.13 -9.95 -11.64
N PHE A 329 12.92 -9.76 -12.20
CA PHE A 329 12.52 -10.42 -13.44
C PHE A 329 11.54 -9.54 -14.24
N SER A 330 11.81 -9.37 -15.56
CA SER A 330 10.87 -8.74 -16.50
C SER A 330 10.06 -9.82 -17.22
N PRO A 331 8.76 -9.96 -16.92
CA PRO A 331 7.98 -11.10 -17.39
C PRO A 331 7.54 -11.01 -18.86
N PHE A 332 7.52 -9.80 -19.44
CA PHE A 332 6.89 -9.56 -20.74
C PHE A 332 7.88 -9.40 -21.90
N TRP A 333 9.17 -9.24 -21.60
CA TRP A 333 10.15 -8.90 -22.61
C TRP A 333 11.57 -9.35 -22.26
N PHE A 334 12.42 -9.35 -23.26
CA PHE A 334 13.87 -9.56 -23.14
C PHE A 334 14.61 -8.70 -24.17
N PHE A 335 15.92 -8.55 -24.01
CA PHE A 335 16.74 -7.86 -25.00
C PHE A 335 17.17 -8.82 -26.11
N GLY A 336 17.07 -8.39 -27.36
CA GLY A 336 17.46 -9.15 -28.54
C GLY A 336 18.97 -9.46 -28.60
N GLU A 337 19.75 -8.67 -27.87
CA GLU A 337 21.20 -8.82 -27.70
C GLU A 337 21.58 -9.93 -26.70
N ALA A 338 20.63 -10.51 -25.99
CA ALA A 338 20.85 -11.67 -25.14
C ALA A 338 21.16 -12.92 -25.96
N ASP A 339 22.09 -13.77 -25.47
CA ASP A 339 22.70 -14.87 -26.19
C ASP A 339 21.68 -15.91 -26.71
N GLY A 340 21.37 -15.88 -28.03
CA GLY A 340 20.51 -16.86 -28.71
C GLY A 340 19.02 -16.83 -28.29
N ILE A 341 18.62 -15.96 -27.36
CA ILE A 341 17.26 -15.93 -26.80
C ILE A 341 16.23 -15.47 -27.86
N LEU A 342 16.64 -14.56 -28.77
CA LEU A 342 15.76 -14.09 -29.83
C LEU A 342 15.40 -15.22 -30.80
N GLU A 343 16.36 -16.03 -31.18
CA GLU A 343 16.15 -17.19 -32.07
C GLU A 343 15.32 -18.26 -31.38
N GLU A 344 15.60 -18.56 -30.10
CA GLU A 344 14.84 -19.54 -29.32
C GLU A 344 13.36 -19.14 -29.18
N ASN A 345 13.07 -17.86 -29.10
CA ASN A 345 11.72 -17.33 -28.85
C ASN A 345 11.07 -16.68 -30.08
N ARG A 346 11.63 -16.79 -31.29
CA ARG A 346 11.12 -16.10 -32.49
C ARG A 346 9.64 -16.41 -32.80
N GLU A 347 9.18 -17.62 -32.53
CA GLU A 347 7.80 -18.03 -32.79
C GLU A 347 6.80 -17.45 -31.80
N ASN A 348 7.21 -17.30 -30.52
CA ASN A 348 6.37 -16.86 -29.42
C ASN A 348 6.55 -15.36 -29.09
N LEU A 349 7.07 -14.60 -30.05
CA LEU A 349 7.06 -13.14 -29.95
C LEU A 349 5.70 -12.57 -30.35
N LEU A 350 5.33 -11.54 -29.65
CA LEU A 350 4.20 -10.69 -30.02
C LEU A 350 4.46 -10.04 -31.38
N LYS A 351 3.48 -10.02 -32.29
CA LYS A 351 3.63 -9.53 -33.65
C LYS A 351 2.79 -8.29 -33.88
N ASP A 352 3.29 -7.37 -34.69
CA ASP A 352 2.54 -6.23 -35.19
C ASP A 352 1.52 -6.63 -36.29
N ASN A 353 0.78 -5.67 -36.81
CA ASN A 353 -0.23 -5.91 -37.84
C ASN A 353 0.37 -6.41 -39.17
N SER A 354 1.65 -6.19 -39.40
CA SER A 354 2.37 -6.73 -40.58
C SER A 354 2.84 -8.16 -40.41
N GLY A 355 2.79 -8.70 -39.17
CA GLY A 355 3.33 -10.00 -38.80
C GLY A 355 4.79 -9.96 -38.36
N ALA A 356 5.41 -8.78 -38.27
CA ALA A 356 6.77 -8.62 -37.77
C ALA A 356 6.78 -8.65 -36.23
N PRO A 357 7.87 -9.14 -35.58
CA PRO A 357 7.98 -9.09 -34.12
C PRO A 357 7.90 -7.65 -33.58
N VAL A 358 7.08 -7.42 -32.56
CA VAL A 358 7.02 -6.14 -31.88
C VAL A 358 8.33 -5.91 -31.14
N SER A 359 9.00 -4.80 -31.47
CA SER A 359 10.23 -4.40 -30.82
C SER A 359 10.21 -2.91 -30.42
N ARG A 360 11.01 -2.57 -29.43
CA ARG A 360 11.21 -1.17 -29.01
C ARG A 360 12.66 -0.94 -28.63
N ASP A 361 13.17 0.17 -29.07
CA ASP A 361 14.49 0.62 -28.66
C ASP A 361 14.49 1.03 -27.19
N PHE A 362 15.57 0.68 -26.51
CA PHE A 362 15.79 1.03 -25.12
C PHE A 362 17.18 1.67 -24.95
N HIS A 363 17.17 2.92 -24.58
CA HIS A 363 18.39 3.66 -24.29
C HIS A 363 18.70 3.56 -22.81
N CYS A 364 19.52 2.60 -22.43
CA CYS A 364 19.90 2.44 -21.05
C CYS A 364 21.38 2.10 -20.91
N GLY A 365 22.15 3.05 -20.50
CA GLY A 365 23.55 2.82 -20.13
C GLY A 365 23.77 2.67 -18.64
N TRP A 366 22.72 2.72 -17.83
CA TRP A 366 22.82 2.74 -16.38
C TRP A 366 22.22 1.50 -15.71
N GLU A 367 21.12 0.99 -16.20
CA GLU A 367 20.37 -0.09 -15.56
C GLU A 367 20.74 -1.45 -16.14
N PHE A 368 20.77 -1.55 -17.48
CA PHE A 368 21.04 -2.79 -18.19
C PHE A 368 22.23 -2.64 -19.12
N GLY A 369 22.90 -3.77 -19.40
CA GLY A 369 24.03 -3.83 -20.30
C GLY A 369 25.35 -3.53 -19.61
N ARG A 370 26.29 -4.46 -19.73
CA ARG A 370 27.66 -4.34 -19.21
C ARG A 370 28.66 -4.69 -20.31
N GLY A 371 29.93 -4.37 -20.08
CA GLY A 371 30.99 -4.61 -21.06
C GLY A 371 30.66 -3.88 -22.37
N PRO A 372 30.59 -4.59 -23.52
CA PRO A 372 30.34 -3.96 -24.81
C PRO A 372 28.94 -3.35 -24.92
N TYR A 373 28.00 -3.71 -24.04
CA TYR A 373 26.61 -3.22 -24.06
C TYR A 373 26.35 -2.03 -23.14
N ALA A 374 27.33 -1.59 -22.38
CA ALA A 374 27.15 -0.53 -21.36
C ALA A 374 26.72 0.84 -21.93
N THR A 375 26.95 1.08 -23.23
CA THR A 375 26.60 2.35 -23.89
C THR A 375 25.83 2.14 -25.19
N GLN A 376 25.42 0.93 -25.47
CA GLN A 376 24.71 0.61 -26.70
C GLN A 376 23.21 0.83 -26.54
N LYS A 377 22.57 1.09 -27.68
CA LYS A 377 21.14 1.03 -27.83
C LYS A 377 20.74 -0.46 -27.85
N LEU A 378 19.88 -0.86 -26.91
CA LEU A 378 19.36 -2.22 -26.82
C LEU A 378 17.97 -2.29 -27.44
N THR A 379 17.57 -3.49 -27.86
CA THR A 379 16.26 -3.71 -28.49
C THR A 379 15.43 -4.68 -27.66
N LYS A 380 14.32 -4.21 -27.10
CA LYS A 380 13.34 -5.05 -26.38
C LYS A 380 12.45 -5.78 -27.37
N TYR A 381 12.30 -7.10 -27.18
CA TYR A 381 11.29 -7.93 -27.85
C TYR A 381 10.30 -8.44 -26.81
N TYR A 382 9.05 -8.58 -27.21
CA TYR A 382 7.95 -8.86 -26.28
C TYR A 382 7.38 -10.26 -26.52
N LEU A 383 7.16 -10.97 -25.42
CA LEU A 383 6.59 -12.32 -25.42
C LEU A 383 5.07 -12.26 -25.60
N ASP A 384 4.55 -13.18 -26.38
CA ASP A 384 3.12 -13.43 -26.49
C ASP A 384 2.64 -14.38 -25.40
N GLY A 385 1.92 -13.89 -24.42
CA GLY A 385 1.40 -14.65 -23.29
C GLY A 385 0.42 -15.75 -23.68
N THR A 386 -0.21 -15.65 -24.87
CA THR A 386 -1.14 -16.65 -25.37
C THR A 386 -0.44 -17.86 -26.01
N HIS A 387 0.85 -17.70 -26.38
CA HIS A 387 1.59 -18.74 -27.05
C HIS A 387 2.08 -19.83 -26.08
N PRO A 388 1.85 -21.14 -26.35
CA PRO A 388 2.28 -22.23 -25.47
C PRO A 388 3.79 -22.22 -25.14
N LYS A 389 4.64 -21.93 -26.13
CA LYS A 389 6.10 -21.82 -25.90
C LYS A 389 6.50 -20.74 -24.90
N THR A 390 5.74 -19.65 -24.77
CA THR A 390 5.99 -18.65 -23.72
C THR A 390 5.84 -19.27 -22.34
N LYS A 391 4.79 -20.07 -22.15
CA LYS A 391 4.54 -20.76 -20.87
C LYS A 391 5.65 -21.79 -20.56
N GLU A 392 6.11 -22.52 -21.58
CA GLU A 392 7.24 -23.48 -21.45
C GLU A 392 8.56 -22.77 -21.13
N TYR A 393 8.84 -21.65 -21.79
CA TYR A 393 10.02 -20.82 -21.56
C TYR A 393 10.05 -20.29 -20.12
N LEU A 394 8.96 -19.72 -19.63
CA LEU A 394 8.84 -19.25 -18.25
C LEU A 394 9.00 -20.41 -17.25
N LYS A 395 8.33 -21.54 -17.50
CA LYS A 395 8.43 -22.74 -16.64
C LYS A 395 9.87 -23.24 -16.52
N LYS A 396 10.62 -23.26 -17.62
CA LYS A 396 12.05 -23.63 -17.63
C LYS A 396 12.87 -22.72 -16.73
N ILE A 397 12.69 -21.41 -16.84
CA ILE A 397 13.43 -20.41 -16.05
C ILE A 397 13.13 -20.56 -14.56
N PHE A 398 11.87 -20.53 -14.17
CA PHE A 398 11.48 -20.58 -12.76
C PHE A 398 11.82 -21.91 -12.09
N ALA A 399 11.75 -23.04 -12.83
CA ALA A 399 12.18 -24.34 -12.33
C ALA A 399 13.69 -24.36 -12.02
N GLU A 400 14.52 -23.76 -12.89
CA GLU A 400 15.97 -23.67 -12.64
C GLU A 400 16.29 -22.73 -11.47
N TYR A 401 15.66 -21.58 -11.38
CA TYR A 401 15.84 -20.66 -10.26
C TYR A 401 15.40 -21.29 -8.93
N ARG A 402 14.32 -22.07 -8.93
CA ARG A 402 13.89 -22.82 -7.76
C ARG A 402 14.94 -23.81 -7.26
N LYS A 403 15.66 -24.51 -8.16
CA LYS A 403 16.79 -25.40 -7.81
C LYS A 403 17.95 -24.63 -7.19
N LEU A 404 18.14 -23.35 -7.57
CA LEU A 404 19.17 -22.48 -7.01
C LEU A 404 18.77 -21.88 -5.65
N GLY A 405 17.53 -22.08 -5.19
CA GLY A 405 17.04 -21.56 -3.91
C GLY A 405 16.24 -20.28 -4.00
N ALA A 406 15.86 -19.81 -5.18
CA ALA A 406 14.98 -18.65 -5.31
C ALA A 406 13.59 -18.96 -4.76
N ARG A 407 13.13 -18.12 -3.84
CA ARG A 407 11.79 -18.19 -3.19
C ARG A 407 11.10 -16.83 -3.16
N ALA A 408 11.68 -15.81 -3.79
CA ALA A 408 11.08 -14.50 -3.95
C ALA A 408 11.44 -13.90 -5.31
N TYR A 409 10.54 -13.13 -5.89
CA TYR A 409 10.77 -12.43 -7.16
C TYR A 409 10.16 -11.03 -7.10
N MET A 410 10.88 -10.06 -7.67
CA MET A 410 10.36 -8.75 -8.02
C MET A 410 10.05 -8.76 -9.52
N LEU A 411 8.77 -8.73 -9.87
CA LEU A 411 8.30 -8.65 -11.25
C LEU A 411 8.15 -7.18 -11.64
N ASP A 412 8.86 -6.76 -12.68
CA ASP A 412 8.98 -5.36 -13.04
C ASP A 412 8.72 -5.09 -14.52
N PHE A 413 8.59 -3.80 -14.90
CA PHE A 413 8.28 -3.35 -16.26
C PHE A 413 7.01 -3.99 -16.83
N LEU A 414 5.93 -3.91 -16.07
CA LEU A 414 4.66 -4.58 -16.32
C LEU A 414 3.73 -3.83 -17.31
N GLY A 415 4.24 -2.86 -18.04
CA GLY A 415 3.47 -2.13 -19.04
C GLY A 415 3.01 -3.04 -20.18
N MET A 416 1.70 -2.98 -20.48
CA MET A 416 1.14 -3.71 -21.62
C MET A 416 1.50 -3.03 -22.93
N ILE A 417 1.59 -3.83 -24.00
CA ILE A 417 1.80 -3.34 -25.35
C ILE A 417 0.49 -3.47 -26.09
N PRO A 418 -0.15 -2.35 -26.44
CA PRO A 418 -1.33 -2.36 -27.31
C PRO A 418 -0.96 -2.69 -28.76
N GLY A 419 -1.92 -3.11 -29.56
CA GLY A 419 -1.82 -3.10 -30.99
C GLY A 419 -1.04 -4.23 -31.65
N ALA A 420 -0.91 -5.39 -31.00
CA ALA A 420 -0.14 -6.50 -31.55
C ALA A 420 -1.01 -7.73 -31.82
N ARG A 421 -0.68 -8.48 -32.91
CA ARG A 421 -1.27 -9.78 -33.15
C ARG A 421 -0.75 -10.80 -32.15
N ARG A 422 -1.66 -11.63 -31.66
CA ARG A 422 -1.39 -12.72 -30.71
C ARG A 422 -1.60 -14.06 -31.37
N TYR A 423 -0.99 -15.10 -30.82
CA TYR A 423 -1.22 -16.47 -31.24
C TYR A 423 -2.71 -16.86 -31.10
N ASP A 424 -3.32 -16.49 -29.98
CA ASP A 424 -4.78 -16.53 -29.83
C ASP A 424 -5.36 -15.13 -30.12
N GLU A 425 -5.86 -14.93 -31.33
CA GLU A 425 -6.43 -13.65 -31.77
C GLU A 425 -7.73 -13.29 -31.05
N THR A 426 -8.36 -14.23 -30.34
CA THR A 426 -9.57 -13.97 -29.54
C THR A 426 -9.25 -13.45 -28.13
N CYS A 427 -8.00 -13.59 -27.69
CA CYS A 427 -7.51 -13.16 -26.39
C CYS A 427 -7.21 -11.66 -26.37
N LEU A 428 -7.69 -10.96 -25.36
CA LEU A 428 -7.43 -9.52 -25.18
C LEU A 428 -6.05 -9.28 -24.54
N PRO A 429 -5.46 -8.07 -24.69
CA PRO A 429 -4.14 -7.77 -24.12
C PRO A 429 -4.00 -8.04 -22.64
N LEU A 430 -5.02 -7.71 -21.83
CA LEU A 430 -5.00 -7.95 -20.38
C LEU A 430 -5.06 -9.44 -20.04
N GLU A 431 -5.84 -10.23 -20.80
CA GLU A 431 -5.90 -11.69 -20.66
C GLU A 431 -4.53 -12.31 -20.95
N ALA A 432 -3.87 -11.89 -22.03
CA ALA A 432 -2.53 -12.36 -22.39
C ALA A 432 -1.50 -12.06 -21.28
N ALA A 433 -1.55 -10.87 -20.71
CA ALA A 433 -0.69 -10.50 -19.58
C ALA A 433 -1.02 -11.35 -18.34
N ARG A 434 -2.31 -11.58 -18.05
CA ARG A 434 -2.75 -12.43 -16.93
C ARG A 434 -2.30 -13.88 -17.10
N ASP A 435 -2.29 -14.40 -18.31
CA ASP A 435 -1.80 -15.75 -18.61
C ASP A 435 -0.30 -15.90 -18.32
N ILE A 436 0.50 -14.85 -18.56
CA ILE A 436 1.91 -14.82 -18.16
C ILE A 436 2.05 -14.90 -16.64
N PHE A 437 1.28 -14.08 -15.88
CA PHE A 437 1.33 -14.12 -14.42
C PHE A 437 0.89 -15.48 -13.85
N LYS A 438 -0.14 -16.10 -14.42
CA LYS A 438 -0.56 -17.46 -14.05
C LYS A 438 0.56 -18.49 -14.33
N ALA A 439 1.17 -18.44 -15.51
CA ALA A 439 2.27 -19.34 -15.86
C ALA A 439 3.47 -19.17 -14.92
N ILE A 440 3.79 -17.95 -14.50
CA ILE A 440 4.83 -17.66 -13.51
C ILE A 440 4.45 -18.25 -12.14
N ARG A 441 3.21 -18.01 -11.67
CA ARG A 441 2.74 -18.55 -10.38
C ARG A 441 2.79 -20.08 -10.36
N ASP A 442 2.33 -20.74 -11.43
CA ASP A 442 2.34 -22.20 -11.56
C ASP A 442 3.77 -22.76 -11.55
N ALA A 443 4.70 -22.08 -12.23
CA ALA A 443 6.11 -22.48 -12.30
C ALA A 443 6.89 -22.19 -11.00
N ALA A 444 6.64 -21.06 -10.36
CA ALA A 444 7.30 -20.65 -9.12
C ALA A 444 6.83 -21.47 -7.90
N GLY A 445 5.56 -21.89 -7.89
CA GLY A 445 4.94 -22.62 -6.79
C GLY A 445 4.33 -21.69 -5.72
N THR A 446 3.46 -22.25 -4.87
CA THR A 446 2.68 -21.49 -3.86
C THR A 446 3.53 -20.98 -2.69
N ASP A 447 4.67 -21.61 -2.41
CA ASP A 447 5.63 -21.25 -1.38
C ASP A 447 6.60 -20.13 -1.80
N THR A 448 6.41 -19.54 -2.99
CA THR A 448 7.25 -18.48 -3.53
C THR A 448 6.54 -17.14 -3.43
N HIS A 449 7.24 -16.13 -2.88
CA HIS A 449 6.78 -14.75 -2.84
C HIS A 449 6.96 -14.07 -4.20
N LEU A 450 5.86 -13.70 -4.84
CA LEU A 450 5.85 -12.87 -6.05
C LEU A 450 5.42 -11.46 -5.67
N GLN A 451 6.29 -10.50 -5.93
CA GLN A 451 6.09 -9.07 -5.69
C GLN A 451 6.08 -8.34 -7.03
N THR A 452 5.17 -7.39 -7.23
CA THR A 452 5.25 -6.49 -8.38
C THR A 452 5.89 -5.18 -7.99
N ALA A 453 6.83 -4.70 -8.81
CA ALA A 453 7.46 -3.39 -8.62
C ALA A 453 6.52 -2.23 -8.96
N VAL A 454 5.40 -2.49 -9.64
CA VAL A 454 4.40 -1.50 -10.04
C VAL A 454 3.00 -2.08 -9.87
N ALA A 455 2.07 -1.27 -9.38
CA ALA A 455 0.65 -1.63 -9.23
C ALA A 455 -0.21 -1.18 -10.43
N SER A 456 0.39 -1.05 -11.62
CA SER A 456 -0.24 -0.39 -12.78
C SER A 456 -1.21 -1.27 -13.58
N SER A 457 -1.24 -2.60 -13.32
CA SER A 457 -2.07 -3.52 -14.10
C SER A 457 -2.90 -4.43 -13.19
N PRO A 458 -4.20 -4.61 -13.43
CA PRO A 458 -5.00 -5.58 -12.71
C PRO A 458 -4.68 -7.05 -13.07
N ALA A 459 -3.89 -7.31 -14.13
CA ALA A 459 -3.58 -8.65 -14.62
C ALA A 459 -2.92 -9.57 -13.59
N PHE A 460 -2.21 -9.02 -12.60
CA PHE A 460 -1.52 -9.80 -11.58
C PHE A 460 -2.39 -10.15 -10.36
N ILE A 461 -3.58 -9.56 -10.21
CA ILE A 461 -4.46 -9.82 -9.04
C ILE A 461 -4.80 -11.31 -8.96
N GLY A 462 -4.57 -11.91 -7.80
CA GLY A 462 -4.73 -13.34 -7.55
C GLY A 462 -3.53 -14.20 -7.97
N CYS A 463 -2.52 -13.64 -8.68
CA CYS A 463 -1.32 -14.34 -9.10
C CYS A 463 -0.09 -13.99 -8.25
N VAL A 464 -0.05 -12.77 -7.71
CA VAL A 464 1.07 -12.28 -6.88
C VAL A 464 0.66 -12.16 -5.42
N ASN A 465 1.66 -12.13 -4.53
CA ASN A 465 1.44 -12.00 -3.09
C ASN A 465 1.41 -10.53 -2.65
N SER A 466 2.30 -9.70 -3.21
CA SER A 466 2.39 -8.27 -2.87
C SER A 466 2.51 -7.38 -4.10
N ALA A 467 2.04 -6.16 -3.98
CA ALA A 467 2.18 -5.15 -5.01
C ALA A 467 2.58 -3.82 -4.40
N ARG A 468 3.50 -3.13 -5.06
CA ARG A 468 3.99 -1.83 -4.63
C ARG A 468 2.90 -0.76 -4.77
N VAL A 469 2.53 -0.14 -3.66
CA VAL A 469 1.50 0.91 -3.61
C VAL A 469 2.09 2.32 -3.62
N VAL A 470 3.40 2.45 -3.47
CA VAL A 470 4.16 3.70 -3.52
C VAL A 470 5.15 3.68 -4.68
N ARG A 471 5.63 4.86 -5.11
CA ARG A 471 6.74 4.97 -6.07
C ARG A 471 8.06 4.57 -5.43
N ASP A 472 9.13 4.52 -6.22
CA ASP A 472 10.47 4.36 -5.67
C ASP A 472 10.73 5.46 -4.65
N TYR A 473 11.06 5.05 -3.42
CA TYR A 473 11.29 5.96 -2.31
C TYR A 473 12.79 6.23 -2.17
N GLY A 474 13.18 7.47 -2.24
CA GLY A 474 14.60 7.82 -2.25
C GLY A 474 14.90 9.26 -1.87
N GLU A 475 13.95 9.96 -1.23
CA GLU A 475 14.16 11.34 -0.78
C GLU A 475 15.37 11.43 0.14
N GLY A 476 16.30 12.36 -0.16
CA GLY A 476 17.53 12.55 0.61
C GLY A 476 18.65 11.58 0.26
N ARG A 477 18.42 10.58 -0.59
CA ARG A 477 19.52 9.80 -1.16
C ARG A 477 20.37 10.70 -2.06
N PRO A 478 21.69 10.69 -1.92
CA PRO A 478 22.53 11.13 -3.01
C PRO A 478 22.23 10.17 -4.17
N MET A 479 21.58 10.69 -5.18
CA MET A 479 21.43 9.93 -6.43
C MET A 479 22.84 9.56 -6.85
N HIS A 480 23.09 8.27 -6.96
CA HIS A 480 24.39 7.72 -7.25
C HIS A 480 25.05 8.42 -8.43
N PRO A 481 26.36 8.59 -8.40
CA PRO A 481 27.13 9.06 -9.52
C PRO A 481 27.10 8.02 -10.65
N PHE A 482 25.95 7.82 -11.29
CA PHE A 482 25.95 7.24 -12.60
C PHE A 482 26.61 8.27 -13.51
N PRO A 483 27.75 7.97 -14.12
CA PRO A 483 28.48 8.94 -14.93
C PRO A 483 27.64 9.51 -16.07
N ASN A 484 26.57 8.82 -16.46
CA ASN A 484 25.65 9.19 -17.53
C ASN A 484 24.32 9.80 -17.04
N TRP A 485 24.09 9.87 -15.73
CA TRP A 485 22.92 10.53 -15.16
C TRP A 485 23.18 12.05 -15.00
N ARG A 486 23.61 12.68 -16.09
CA ARG A 486 23.62 14.15 -16.17
C ARG A 486 22.23 14.75 -16.02
N ASN A 487 21.19 13.92 -16.12
CA ASN A 487 19.81 14.23 -15.82
C ASN A 487 19.37 13.71 -14.44
N ALA A 488 20.28 13.56 -13.47
CA ALA A 488 19.89 13.24 -12.08
C ALA A 488 18.93 14.27 -11.48
N THR A 489 19.00 15.52 -11.94
CA THR A 489 17.94 16.52 -11.73
C THR A 489 16.58 16.07 -12.22
N TYR A 490 16.52 15.24 -13.25
CA TYR A 490 15.29 14.68 -13.79
C TYR A 490 14.62 13.75 -12.78
N CYS A 491 15.35 12.93 -12.06
CA CYS A 491 14.79 12.03 -11.04
C CYS A 491 14.48 12.72 -9.71
N MET A 492 15.14 13.81 -9.38
CA MET A 492 14.91 14.56 -8.14
C MET A 492 13.68 15.47 -8.18
N HIS A 493 13.24 15.84 -9.36
CA HIS A 493 12.01 16.64 -9.56
C HIS A 493 10.84 15.82 -10.06
N ASP A 494 10.97 14.47 -10.04
CA ASP A 494 10.25 13.74 -10.98
C ASP A 494 9.19 12.82 -10.41
N GLU A 495 8.19 12.65 -11.23
CA GLU A 495 7.07 11.75 -11.10
C GLU A 495 7.46 10.28 -10.81
N HIS A 496 8.73 9.90 -10.82
CA HIS A 496 9.18 8.53 -10.59
C HIS A 496 9.51 8.21 -9.13
N PHE A 497 9.98 9.17 -8.35
CA PHE A 497 10.32 8.94 -6.94
C PHE A 497 9.29 9.54 -5.99
N SER A 498 8.98 8.80 -4.92
CA SER A 498 8.17 9.32 -3.83
C SER A 498 9.02 10.21 -2.94
N ASN A 499 8.53 11.42 -2.67
CA ASN A 499 8.94 12.18 -1.50
C ASN A 499 8.19 11.69 -0.26
N ALA A 500 8.55 12.14 0.94
CA ALA A 500 7.91 11.71 2.19
C ALA A 500 6.39 11.95 2.19
N HIS A 501 5.93 13.02 1.54
CA HIS A 501 4.49 13.30 1.41
C HIS A 501 3.78 12.26 0.55
N SER A 502 4.18 12.08 -0.71
CA SER A 502 3.55 11.12 -1.62
C SER A 502 3.66 9.67 -1.11
N PHE A 503 4.75 9.33 -0.41
CA PHE A 503 4.95 8.04 0.23
C PHE A 503 3.85 7.77 1.28
N VAL A 504 3.66 8.69 2.24
CA VAL A 504 2.64 8.57 3.29
C VAL A 504 1.23 8.58 2.68
N GLN A 505 0.96 9.48 1.71
CA GLN A 505 -0.37 9.61 1.11
C GLN A 505 -0.79 8.36 0.34
N ASN A 506 0.09 7.82 -0.51
CA ASN A 506 -0.23 6.61 -1.28
C ASN A 506 -0.36 5.38 -0.37
N ALA A 507 0.50 5.23 0.62
CA ALA A 507 0.40 4.14 1.59
C ALA A 507 -0.92 4.22 2.40
N ALA A 508 -1.30 5.42 2.85
CA ALA A 508 -2.55 5.66 3.55
C ALA A 508 -3.77 5.39 2.66
N ALA A 509 -3.77 5.89 1.42
CA ALA A 509 -4.89 5.73 0.49
C ALA A 509 -5.10 4.26 0.07
N ALA A 510 -4.03 3.46 -0.01
CA ALA A 510 -4.10 2.05 -0.40
C ALA A 510 -4.47 1.08 0.73
N TRP A 511 -4.68 1.53 1.96
CA TRP A 511 -4.89 0.68 3.15
C TRP A 511 -5.90 -0.46 2.94
N PHE A 512 -7.00 -0.21 2.23
CA PHE A 512 -8.11 -1.15 2.03
C PHE A 512 -7.77 -2.34 1.13
N THR A 513 -6.67 -2.28 0.36
CA THR A 513 -6.21 -3.38 -0.51
C THR A 513 -5.38 -4.42 0.23
N ASN A 514 -4.82 -4.05 1.41
CA ASN A 514 -3.90 -4.94 2.14
C ASN A 514 -4.57 -6.23 2.58
N ARG A 515 -4.00 -7.38 2.22
CA ARG A 515 -4.49 -8.73 2.49
C ARG A 515 -5.93 -9.00 2.03
N LYS A 516 -6.41 -8.17 1.09
CA LYS A 516 -7.67 -8.37 0.39
C LYS A 516 -7.44 -8.53 -1.12
N VAL A 517 -6.64 -7.68 -1.70
CA VAL A 517 -6.28 -7.70 -3.12
C VAL A 517 -4.86 -8.22 -3.32
N TYR A 518 -3.94 -7.71 -2.52
CA TYR A 518 -2.54 -8.08 -2.37
C TYR A 518 -2.04 -7.60 -1.01
N VAL A 519 -0.81 -7.96 -0.63
CA VAL A 519 -0.12 -7.30 0.48
C VAL A 519 0.47 -5.99 -0.03
N ASN A 520 0.21 -4.89 0.67
CA ASN A 520 0.75 -3.58 0.31
C ASN A 520 2.26 -3.54 0.53
N ASP A 521 3.00 -3.25 -0.53
CA ASP A 521 4.45 -3.11 -0.49
C ASP A 521 4.83 -1.62 -0.49
N LEU A 522 5.59 -1.23 0.52
CA LEU A 522 6.09 0.13 0.73
C LEU A 522 7.45 0.40 0.07
N ASN A 523 7.90 -0.50 -0.80
CA ASN A 523 9.16 -0.41 -1.51
C ASN A 523 10.38 -0.58 -0.59
N GLU A 524 11.33 0.36 -0.60
CA GLU A 524 12.58 0.27 0.11
C GLU A 524 12.56 0.96 1.47
N PHE A 525 13.11 0.27 2.46
CA PHE A 525 13.44 0.85 3.75
C PHE A 525 14.82 1.49 3.69
N THR A 526 14.85 2.81 3.61
CA THR A 526 16.09 3.60 3.51
C THR A 526 16.03 4.72 4.53
N ILE A 527 16.97 4.72 5.48
CA ILE A 527 16.99 5.63 6.61
C ILE A 527 18.37 6.18 6.95
N ASP A 528 19.45 5.62 6.38
CA ASP A 528 20.81 6.06 6.76
C ASP A 528 21.13 7.45 6.19
N GLN A 529 22.20 8.02 6.70
CA GLN A 529 22.66 9.33 6.20
C GLN A 529 22.99 9.26 4.70
N PRO A 530 22.73 10.34 3.97
CA PRO A 530 22.40 11.70 4.40
C PRO A 530 20.91 12.00 4.61
N ILE A 531 20.04 11.00 4.71
CA ILE A 531 18.59 11.21 4.95
C ILE A 531 18.41 11.95 6.28
N PRO A 532 17.68 13.07 6.31
CA PRO A 532 17.38 13.81 7.54
C PRO A 532 16.74 12.92 8.60
N LEU A 533 17.04 13.13 9.87
CA LEU A 533 16.54 12.31 10.97
C LEU A 533 15.00 12.21 10.99
N GLU A 534 14.32 13.32 10.76
CA GLU A 534 12.84 13.35 10.76
C GLU A 534 12.25 12.53 9.60
N HIS A 535 12.87 12.56 8.41
CA HIS A 535 12.45 11.72 7.28
C HIS A 535 12.72 10.22 7.57
N ALA A 536 13.85 9.90 8.22
CA ALA A 536 14.11 8.54 8.68
C ALA A 536 13.07 8.06 9.71
N ARG A 537 12.62 8.93 10.62
CA ARG A 537 11.54 8.64 11.57
C ARG A 537 10.19 8.39 10.86
N ILE A 538 9.88 9.17 9.81
CA ILE A 538 8.69 8.93 8.97
C ILE A 538 8.75 7.55 8.34
N THR A 539 9.86 7.20 7.70
CA THR A 539 10.06 5.87 7.07
C THR A 539 9.95 4.75 8.10
N ALA A 540 10.66 4.87 9.23
CA ALA A 540 10.63 3.88 10.29
C ALA A 540 9.21 3.71 10.90
N THR A 541 8.48 4.81 11.08
CA THR A 541 7.10 4.79 11.58
C THR A 541 6.18 4.05 10.59
N MET A 542 6.24 4.39 9.31
CA MET A 542 5.41 3.75 8.29
C MET A 542 5.70 2.25 8.17
N PHE A 543 6.96 1.86 8.04
CA PHE A 543 7.34 0.45 7.96
C PHE A 543 7.08 -0.32 9.26
N GLY A 544 7.40 0.28 10.42
CA GLY A 544 7.17 -0.34 11.72
C GLY A 544 5.70 -0.64 11.99
N LEU A 545 4.79 0.25 11.57
CA LEU A 545 3.34 0.04 11.68
C LEU A 545 2.78 -0.86 10.59
N SER A 546 3.44 -0.94 9.42
CA SER A 546 3.01 -1.74 8.26
C SER A 546 3.70 -3.10 8.25
N GLY A 547 3.51 -3.90 9.29
CA GLY A 547 4.22 -5.16 9.49
C GLY A 547 3.94 -6.24 8.45
N ASP A 548 2.83 -6.15 7.70
CA ASP A 548 2.56 -7.03 6.56
C ASP A 548 3.44 -6.70 5.35
N SER A 549 3.84 -5.44 5.17
CA SER A 549 4.66 -5.03 4.03
C SER A 549 5.99 -5.78 4.00
N PRO A 550 6.41 -6.34 2.86
CA PRO A 550 7.78 -6.78 2.70
C PRO A 550 8.74 -5.62 3.03
N MET A 551 9.88 -5.92 3.61
CA MET A 551 10.90 -4.91 3.92
C MET A 551 12.12 -5.13 3.03
N VAL A 552 12.31 -4.25 2.08
CA VAL A 552 13.51 -4.21 1.24
C VAL A 552 14.51 -3.23 1.87
N LEU A 553 15.64 -3.71 2.34
CA LEU A 553 16.66 -2.89 2.97
C LEU A 553 17.50 -2.18 1.90
N GLY A 554 17.32 -0.88 1.78
CA GLY A 554 18.03 -0.05 0.82
C GLY A 554 19.36 0.54 1.33
N ASP A 555 19.62 0.49 2.64
CA ASP A 555 20.84 0.99 3.25
C ASP A 555 21.97 -0.05 3.23
N ASN A 556 23.23 0.43 3.13
CA ASN A 556 24.39 -0.42 3.23
C ASN A 556 24.65 -0.78 4.70
N LEU A 557 24.30 -2.01 5.09
CA LEU A 557 24.41 -2.47 6.48
C LEU A 557 25.85 -2.49 7.01
N ARG A 558 26.87 -2.58 6.16
CA ARG A 558 28.28 -2.53 6.59
C ARG A 558 28.67 -1.14 7.10
N LYS A 559 28.02 -0.10 6.56
CA LYS A 559 28.37 1.32 6.81
C LYS A 559 27.31 2.06 7.63
N ILE A 560 26.14 1.46 7.85
CA ILE A 560 25.03 2.11 8.55
C ILE A 560 25.45 2.61 9.93
N THR A 561 25.06 3.84 10.26
CA THR A 561 25.37 4.43 11.55
C THR A 561 24.66 3.69 12.71
N PRO A 562 25.26 3.64 13.90
CA PRO A 562 24.64 2.94 15.04
C PRO A 562 23.24 3.45 15.39
N GLU A 563 23.01 4.77 15.29
CA GLU A 563 21.69 5.37 15.52
C GLU A 563 20.65 4.85 14.52
N ARG A 564 21.01 4.82 13.24
CA ARG A 564 20.11 4.36 12.17
C ARG A 564 19.91 2.85 12.20
N LEU A 565 20.94 2.09 12.54
CA LEU A 565 20.81 0.65 12.78
C LEU A 565 19.85 0.35 13.94
N ARG A 566 19.93 1.13 15.03
CA ARG A 566 18.96 1.01 16.13
C ARG A 566 17.54 1.29 15.64
N MET A 567 17.33 2.32 14.83
CA MET A 567 16.03 2.67 14.25
C MET A 567 15.51 1.55 13.33
N LEU A 568 16.36 0.93 12.51
CA LEU A 568 15.99 -0.26 11.73
C LEU A 568 15.54 -1.41 12.64
N LYS A 569 16.30 -1.68 13.71
CA LYS A 569 15.97 -2.75 14.68
C LYS A 569 14.63 -2.50 15.42
N MET A 570 14.22 -1.25 15.59
CA MET A 570 12.89 -0.89 16.13
C MET A 570 11.73 -1.33 15.23
N CYS A 571 11.98 -1.62 13.95
CA CYS A 571 10.97 -2.14 13.03
C CYS A 571 10.94 -3.67 12.97
N LEU A 572 11.75 -4.35 13.79
CA LEU A 572 11.92 -5.80 13.82
C LEU A 572 11.64 -6.39 15.22
N PRO A 573 11.11 -7.64 15.28
CA PRO A 573 10.59 -8.44 14.17
C PRO A 573 9.33 -7.84 13.58
N ARG A 574 8.95 -8.25 12.37
CA ARG A 574 7.70 -7.78 11.72
C ARG A 574 6.48 -8.36 12.45
N THR A 575 5.50 -7.53 12.76
CA THR A 575 4.36 -7.89 13.63
C THR A 575 3.04 -8.14 12.88
N GLY A 576 3.00 -7.89 11.60
CA GLY A 576 1.81 -8.01 10.77
C GLY A 576 0.85 -6.81 10.86
N GLY A 577 -0.12 -6.76 9.96
CA GLY A 577 -1.08 -5.67 9.82
C GLY A 577 -0.49 -4.39 9.24
N ILE A 578 -1.38 -3.43 8.97
CA ILE A 578 -1.02 -2.08 8.54
C ILE A 578 -1.82 -1.03 9.32
N PRO A 579 -1.37 0.23 9.36
CA PRO A 579 -2.16 1.30 9.94
C PRO A 579 -3.33 1.69 9.02
N VAL A 580 -4.41 2.18 9.63
CA VAL A 580 -5.65 2.61 8.94
C VAL A 580 -5.75 4.14 8.98
N PRO A 581 -6.08 4.81 7.87
CA PRO A 581 -6.26 6.26 7.86
C PRO A 581 -7.49 6.67 8.66
N VAL A 582 -7.40 7.82 9.32
CA VAL A 582 -8.47 8.38 10.18
C VAL A 582 -9.13 9.58 9.52
N ASP A 583 -8.37 10.40 8.82
CA ASP A 583 -8.78 11.69 8.27
C ASP A 583 -8.66 11.78 6.74
N LEU A 584 -8.60 10.64 6.05
CA LEU A 584 -8.41 10.57 4.58
C LEU A 584 -9.46 11.38 3.81
N PHE A 585 -10.71 11.39 4.30
CA PHE A 585 -11.82 12.11 3.67
C PHE A 585 -12.13 13.46 4.34
N ASP A 586 -11.42 13.83 5.40
CA ASP A 586 -11.59 15.11 6.09
C ASP A 586 -10.73 16.21 5.44
N SER A 587 -9.54 15.87 4.97
CA SER A 587 -8.60 16.78 4.32
C SER A 587 -8.80 16.82 2.80
N ILE A 588 -8.57 17.99 2.18
CA ILE A 588 -8.83 18.20 0.76
C ILE A 588 -7.59 18.74 0.06
N GLY A 589 -7.33 18.20 -1.14
CA GLY A 589 -6.33 18.73 -2.08
C GLY A 589 -4.91 18.25 -1.83
N SER A 590 -4.02 18.57 -2.76
CA SER A 590 -2.61 18.12 -2.76
C SER A 590 -1.77 18.64 -1.60
N ALA A 591 -2.20 19.69 -0.92
CA ALA A 591 -1.53 20.25 0.27
C ALA A 591 -2.09 19.70 1.59
N GLY A 592 -3.27 19.07 1.58
CA GLY A 592 -3.93 18.52 2.76
C GLY A 592 -3.52 17.06 3.00
N GLY A 593 -4.17 16.15 2.34
CA GLY A 593 -3.95 14.70 2.45
C GLY A 593 -4.27 14.12 3.84
N CYS A 594 -4.00 12.82 3.98
CA CYS A 594 -4.17 12.12 5.25
C CYS A 594 -3.00 12.43 6.20
N HIS A 595 -3.32 12.93 7.39
CA HIS A 595 -2.32 13.23 8.43
C HIS A 595 -2.29 12.18 9.53
N ILE A 596 -3.41 11.49 9.79
CA ILE A 596 -3.60 10.66 10.97
C ILE A 596 -3.82 9.20 10.56
N LEU A 597 -2.92 8.33 11.01
CA LEU A 597 -3.05 6.89 10.88
C LEU A 597 -3.19 6.25 12.25
N LYS A 598 -4.01 5.22 12.37
CA LYS A 598 -4.17 4.43 13.60
C LYS A 598 -3.87 2.96 13.38
N LYS A 599 -3.36 2.30 14.44
CA LYS A 599 -3.28 0.84 14.51
C LYS A 599 -3.72 0.38 15.89
N VAL A 600 -4.73 -0.49 15.94
CA VAL A 600 -5.14 -1.13 17.19
C VAL A 600 -4.26 -2.35 17.41
N VAL A 601 -3.61 -2.41 18.56
CA VAL A 601 -2.76 -3.53 18.97
C VAL A 601 -3.46 -4.28 20.09
N THR A 602 -3.54 -5.61 19.94
CA THR A 602 -4.06 -6.51 20.96
C THR A 602 -3.01 -7.57 21.28
N THR A 603 -2.53 -7.57 22.50
CA THR A 603 -1.57 -8.54 23.03
C THR A 603 -2.26 -9.46 24.03
N THR A 604 -1.52 -10.40 24.61
CA THR A 604 -2.03 -11.27 25.70
C THR A 604 -2.27 -10.51 27.02
N TYR A 605 -1.64 -9.34 27.18
CA TYR A 605 -1.63 -8.59 28.45
C TYR A 605 -2.33 -7.21 28.33
N ASP A 606 -2.50 -6.66 27.12
CA ASP A 606 -3.06 -5.31 26.93
C ASP A 606 -3.76 -5.14 25.58
N ARG A 607 -4.62 -4.13 25.49
CA ARG A 607 -5.15 -3.58 24.25
C ARG A 607 -4.95 -2.08 24.26
N TYR A 608 -4.27 -1.56 23.23
CA TYR A 608 -3.95 -0.15 23.11
C TYR A 608 -4.04 0.33 21.65
N VAL A 609 -4.02 1.63 21.45
CA VAL A 609 -4.09 2.24 20.13
C VAL A 609 -2.78 2.99 19.87
N LEU A 610 -2.19 2.73 18.72
CA LEU A 610 -1.10 3.52 18.18
C LEU A 610 -1.68 4.55 17.21
N VAL A 611 -1.22 5.79 17.33
CA VAL A 611 -1.63 6.90 16.47
C VAL A 611 -0.36 7.57 15.93
N ALA A 612 -0.19 7.52 14.63
CA ALA A 612 0.87 8.24 13.93
C ALA A 612 0.28 9.49 13.28
N VAL A 613 0.92 10.63 13.48
CA VAL A 613 0.50 11.92 12.91
C VAL A 613 1.64 12.48 12.08
N PHE A 614 1.36 12.80 10.82
CA PHE A 614 2.35 13.22 9.83
C PHE A 614 2.07 14.64 9.36
N ASN A 615 3.12 15.43 9.19
CA ASN A 615 3.08 16.74 8.55
C ASN A 615 4.13 16.82 7.46
N THR A 616 3.84 16.17 6.34
CA THR A 616 4.80 15.93 5.25
C THR A 616 4.58 16.80 4.02
N ALA A 617 3.49 17.59 3.97
CA ALA A 617 3.20 18.43 2.81
C ALA A 617 4.29 19.48 2.61
N PRO A 618 4.81 19.66 1.38
CA PRO A 618 5.84 20.66 1.09
C PRO A 618 5.35 22.06 1.43
N GLY A 619 6.17 22.84 2.15
CA GLY A 619 5.85 24.23 2.51
C GLY A 619 4.72 24.39 3.54
N ALA A 620 4.28 23.28 4.18
CA ALA A 620 3.26 23.35 5.23
C ALA A 620 3.78 24.08 6.47
N ASP A 621 2.85 24.77 7.16
CA ASP A 621 3.07 25.24 8.53
C ASP A 621 2.98 24.07 9.53
N ALA A 622 3.21 24.35 10.82
CA ALA A 622 3.02 23.36 11.87
C ALA A 622 1.56 22.88 11.89
N TYR A 623 1.36 21.58 11.72
CA TYR A 623 0.04 20.95 11.78
C TYR A 623 -0.42 20.86 13.24
N ARG A 624 -1.50 21.55 13.58
CA ARG A 624 -2.09 21.55 14.92
C ARG A 624 -3.49 20.98 14.84
N THR A 625 -3.77 19.97 15.66
CA THR A 625 -5.05 19.29 15.68
C THR A 625 -5.37 18.74 17.06
N ARG A 626 -6.58 18.22 17.22
CA ARG A 626 -6.99 17.39 18.34
C ARG A 626 -7.31 15.98 17.82
N ILE A 627 -6.73 14.99 18.43
CA ILE A 627 -6.99 13.59 18.11
C ILE A 627 -8.23 13.15 18.88
N ASP A 628 -9.33 12.98 18.16
CA ASP A 628 -10.62 12.55 18.70
C ASP A 628 -10.60 11.01 18.94
N PHE A 629 -10.89 10.62 20.19
CA PHE A 629 -10.86 9.22 20.60
C PHE A 629 -11.94 8.37 19.89
N SER A 630 -13.09 8.95 19.58
CA SER A 630 -14.15 8.26 18.86
C SER A 630 -13.73 7.84 17.45
N LYS A 631 -12.86 8.63 16.77
CA LYS A 631 -12.34 8.34 15.43
C LYS A 631 -11.26 7.27 15.42
N ILE A 632 -10.53 7.11 16.52
CA ILE A 632 -9.40 6.16 16.59
C ILE A 632 -9.77 4.82 17.24
N GLY A 633 -11.00 4.63 17.68
CA GLY A 633 -11.50 3.38 18.27
C GLY A 633 -11.19 3.22 19.76
N CYS A 634 -10.98 4.32 20.45
CA CYS A 634 -10.94 4.36 21.92
C CYS A 634 -12.37 4.41 22.49
N ASP A 635 -12.57 3.81 23.66
CA ASP A 635 -13.85 3.85 24.37
C ASP A 635 -14.01 5.23 25.04
N SER A 636 -15.13 5.90 24.79
CA SER A 636 -15.44 7.22 25.36
C SER A 636 -15.67 7.23 26.87
N ASN A 637 -15.91 6.05 27.48
CA ASN A 637 -16.08 5.93 28.93
C ASN A 637 -14.74 5.82 29.67
N GLU A 638 -13.66 5.55 28.95
CA GLU A 638 -12.34 5.32 29.52
C GLU A 638 -11.46 6.57 29.45
N LYS A 639 -10.48 6.61 30.34
CA LYS A 639 -9.37 7.55 30.28
C LYS A 639 -8.17 6.90 29.66
N TYR A 640 -7.42 7.63 28.87
CA TYR A 640 -6.24 7.11 28.19
C TYR A 640 -4.99 7.88 28.58
N ARG A 641 -3.94 7.17 28.90
CA ARG A 641 -2.57 7.65 29.06
C ARG A 641 -1.94 7.74 27.70
N VAL A 642 -1.40 8.90 27.36
CA VAL A 642 -0.82 9.19 26.04
C VAL A 642 0.70 9.33 26.20
N PHE A 643 1.44 8.55 25.44
CA PHE A 643 2.90 8.59 25.40
C PHE A 643 3.39 8.84 23.96
N GLU A 644 4.31 9.79 23.77
CA GLU A 644 4.94 10.08 22.48
C GLU A 644 6.27 9.33 22.37
N PHE A 645 6.38 8.50 21.34
CA PHE A 645 7.48 7.54 21.17
C PHE A 645 8.83 8.17 20.84
N TRP A 646 8.85 9.05 19.83
CA TRP A 646 10.12 9.56 19.29
C TRP A 646 10.84 10.50 20.24
N ASN A 647 10.13 11.25 21.04
CA ASN A 647 10.69 12.12 22.08
C ASN A 647 10.81 11.41 23.42
N GLY A 648 10.17 10.25 23.58
CA GLY A 648 10.15 9.52 24.84
C GLY A 648 9.37 10.23 25.95
N GLU A 649 8.25 10.90 25.59
CA GLU A 649 7.54 11.85 26.45
C GLU A 649 6.18 11.32 26.88
N TYR A 650 5.88 11.33 28.17
CA TYR A 650 4.53 11.17 28.68
C TYR A 650 3.74 12.48 28.51
N VAL A 651 2.74 12.47 27.62
CA VAL A 651 1.96 13.67 27.26
C VAL A 651 0.89 13.98 28.28
N GLY A 652 0.34 12.99 28.93
CA GLY A 652 -0.69 13.14 29.97
C GLY A 652 -1.80 12.08 29.89
N THR A 653 -2.79 12.22 30.82
CA THR A 653 -4.01 11.40 30.78
C THR A 653 -5.16 12.23 30.22
N TYR A 654 -5.90 11.68 29.28
CA TYR A 654 -6.97 12.39 28.57
C TYR A 654 -8.26 11.57 28.50
N ARG A 655 -9.38 12.29 28.31
CA ARG A 655 -10.68 11.75 27.95
C ARG A 655 -11.13 12.46 26.68
N ASP A 656 -11.80 11.76 25.80
CA ASP A 656 -12.40 12.24 24.55
C ASP A 656 -11.41 12.66 23.46
N SER A 657 -10.36 13.42 23.77
CA SER A 657 -9.36 13.87 22.80
C SER A 657 -8.09 14.42 23.47
N PHE A 658 -6.97 14.44 22.75
CA PHE A 658 -5.75 15.14 23.18
C PHE A 658 -5.20 16.08 22.09
N PRO A 659 -4.53 17.18 22.47
CA PRO A 659 -3.92 18.10 21.52
C PRO A 659 -2.65 17.51 20.91
N CYS A 660 -2.45 17.75 19.62
CA CYS A 660 -1.25 17.33 18.90
C CYS A 660 -0.72 18.47 18.03
N ALA A 661 0.60 18.65 18.02
CA ALA A 661 1.28 19.57 17.15
C ALA A 661 2.48 18.87 16.50
N VAL A 662 2.54 18.94 15.17
CA VAL A 662 3.61 18.30 14.38
C VAL A 662 4.31 19.37 13.53
N PRO A 663 5.61 19.61 13.71
CA PRO A 663 6.37 20.54 12.87
C PRO A 663 6.38 20.10 11.39
N PRO A 664 6.67 21.02 10.46
CA PRO A 664 6.84 20.68 9.05
C PRO A 664 7.91 19.60 8.83
N GLY A 665 7.64 18.66 7.93
CA GLY A 665 8.54 17.57 7.58
C GLY A 665 8.74 16.51 8.68
N CYS A 666 7.88 16.50 9.70
CA CYS A 666 8.00 15.61 10.87
C CYS A 666 6.83 14.64 10.99
N CYS A 667 7.00 13.66 11.87
CA CYS A 667 5.91 12.82 12.39
C CYS A 667 5.95 12.75 13.91
N ARG A 668 4.83 12.31 14.50
CA ARG A 668 4.70 11.93 15.91
C ARG A 668 4.05 10.56 15.97
N LEU A 669 4.47 9.76 16.93
CA LEU A 669 3.91 8.43 17.16
C LEU A 669 3.48 8.29 18.61
N PHE A 670 2.19 8.12 18.83
CA PHE A 670 1.60 8.01 20.17
C PHE A 670 1.13 6.60 20.46
N ARG A 671 1.33 6.15 21.71
CA ARG A 671 0.60 5.03 22.28
C ARG A 671 -0.45 5.56 23.26
N LEU A 672 -1.69 5.07 23.12
CA LEU A 672 -2.81 5.36 24.00
C LEU A 672 -3.20 4.08 24.73
N SER A 673 -2.96 4.04 26.03
CA SER A 673 -3.29 2.92 26.91
C SER A 673 -4.36 3.34 27.92
N ILE A 674 -5.32 2.45 28.23
CA ILE A 674 -6.34 2.71 29.26
C ILE A 674 -5.64 3.03 30.59
N ALA A 675 -6.09 4.08 31.28
CA ALA A 675 -5.56 4.46 32.57
C ALA A 675 -5.95 3.41 33.62
N ARG A 676 -4.96 2.87 34.32
CA ARG A 676 -5.13 1.82 35.35
C ARG A 676 -4.79 2.37 36.73
N PRO A 677 -5.45 1.90 37.79
CA PRO A 677 -5.17 2.34 39.18
C PRO A 677 -3.89 1.75 39.73
N TYR A 678 -3.11 1.02 38.95
CA TYR A 678 -1.85 0.37 39.32
C TYR A 678 -0.76 0.65 38.25
N PRO A 679 0.52 0.36 38.59
CA PRO A 679 1.60 0.56 37.62
C PRO A 679 1.39 -0.24 36.34
N TRP A 680 1.55 0.43 35.19
CA TRP A 680 1.37 -0.21 33.91
C TRP A 680 2.27 0.39 32.82
N LEU A 681 2.51 -0.39 31.78
CA LEU A 681 3.36 -0.03 30.66
C LEU A 681 2.78 1.15 29.86
N LEU A 682 3.55 2.22 29.74
CA LEU A 682 3.27 3.34 28.84
C LEU A 682 3.84 3.09 27.46
N SER A 683 5.10 2.62 27.40
CA SER A 683 5.82 2.44 26.13
C SER A 683 7.11 1.63 26.35
N THR A 684 7.75 1.30 25.22
CA THR A 684 9.14 0.86 25.15
C THR A 684 9.88 1.66 24.08
N ASP A 685 11.21 1.69 24.12
CA ASP A 685 12.02 2.25 23.04
C ASP A 685 12.66 1.17 22.14
N MET A 686 12.13 -0.05 22.21
CA MET A 686 12.68 -1.23 21.53
C MET A 686 11.97 -1.56 20.22
N HIS A 687 10.70 -1.21 20.07
CA HIS A 687 9.90 -1.48 18.87
C HIS A 687 8.90 -0.35 18.62
N ILE A 688 8.66 -0.06 17.36
CA ILE A 688 7.69 0.98 16.92
C ILE A 688 6.28 0.71 17.48
N GLU A 689 5.89 -0.55 17.64
CA GLU A 689 4.58 -0.90 18.22
C GLU A 689 4.56 -0.95 19.74
N GLN A 690 5.65 -0.54 20.40
CA GLN A 690 5.68 -0.17 21.82
C GLN A 690 5.11 -1.25 22.76
N GLY A 691 5.58 -2.49 22.62
CA GLY A 691 5.21 -3.60 23.48
C GLY A 691 4.59 -4.81 22.75
N ASN A 692 4.24 -4.71 21.47
CA ASN A 692 3.64 -5.82 20.75
C ASN A 692 4.64 -6.96 20.48
N ALA A 693 5.84 -6.61 20.03
CA ALA A 693 6.84 -7.60 19.62
C ALA A 693 7.76 -8.04 20.77
N GLU A 694 8.04 -7.12 21.70
CA GLU A 694 9.09 -7.30 22.69
C GLU A 694 8.59 -7.62 24.11
N VAL A 695 7.31 -7.43 24.41
CA VAL A 695 6.74 -7.78 25.72
C VAL A 695 5.90 -9.04 25.59
N GLU A 696 6.41 -10.14 26.14
CA GLU A 696 5.75 -11.45 26.06
C GLU A 696 4.66 -11.59 27.13
N THR A 697 4.99 -11.20 28.36
CA THR A 697 4.04 -11.19 29.48
C THR A 697 4.16 -9.92 30.31
N LEU A 698 3.04 -9.48 30.86
CA LEU A 698 2.99 -8.40 31.85
C LEU A 698 1.80 -8.60 32.76
N ALA A 699 2.01 -8.61 34.09
CA ALA A 699 0.97 -8.79 35.06
C ALA A 699 1.28 -8.02 36.37
N TYR A 700 0.25 -7.40 36.92
CA TYR A 700 0.31 -6.77 38.23
C TYR A 700 -0.47 -7.59 39.26
N ASP A 701 0.17 -7.93 40.37
CA ASP A 701 -0.45 -8.57 41.50
C ASP A 701 -0.78 -7.53 42.58
N GLU A 702 -2.06 -7.27 42.79
CA GLU A 702 -2.54 -6.28 43.75
C GLU A 702 -2.23 -6.64 45.21
N LYS A 703 -2.19 -7.93 45.55
CA LYS A 703 -1.93 -8.39 46.95
C LYS A 703 -0.48 -8.14 47.33
N THR A 704 0.42 -8.51 46.44
CA THR A 704 1.86 -8.32 46.67
C THR A 704 2.37 -6.99 46.15
N ARG A 705 1.54 -6.22 45.45
CA ARG A 705 1.90 -4.96 44.76
C ARG A 705 3.16 -5.12 43.92
N THR A 706 3.18 -6.16 43.11
CA THR A 706 4.32 -6.52 42.29
C THR A 706 3.92 -6.51 40.82
N LEU A 707 4.65 -5.78 40.00
CA LEU A 707 4.58 -5.84 38.53
C LEU A 707 5.66 -6.77 38.03
N ARG A 708 5.28 -7.79 37.26
CA ARG A 708 6.20 -8.76 36.64
C ARG A 708 5.97 -8.83 35.14
N GLY A 709 7.04 -9.09 34.44
CA GLY A 709 6.95 -9.30 32.98
C GLY A 709 8.18 -10.02 32.42
N THR A 710 7.98 -10.56 31.24
CA THR A 710 9.05 -11.16 30.43
C THR A 710 9.14 -10.36 29.13
N VAL A 711 10.34 -9.96 28.77
CA VAL A 711 10.66 -9.22 27.54
C VAL A 711 11.62 -10.01 26.66
N ARG A 712 11.54 -9.77 25.35
CA ARG A 712 12.32 -10.50 24.34
C ARG A 712 13.03 -9.56 23.39
N ARG A 713 14.32 -9.80 23.22
CA ARG A 713 15.17 -9.23 22.16
C ARG A 713 16.37 -10.17 21.97
N PRO A 714 17.07 -10.12 20.82
CA PRO A 714 18.30 -10.88 20.67
C PRO A 714 19.30 -10.57 21.78
N ALA A 715 20.05 -11.57 22.20
CA ALA A 715 21.14 -11.39 23.15
C ALA A 715 22.13 -10.30 22.67
N GLY A 716 22.58 -9.43 23.57
CA GLY A 716 23.41 -8.27 23.25
C GLY A 716 22.64 -6.98 22.97
N GLU A 717 21.35 -7.04 22.75
CA GLU A 717 20.50 -5.84 22.61
C GLU A 717 20.20 -5.21 23.98
N SER A 718 19.74 -3.97 23.96
CA SER A 718 19.27 -3.27 25.16
C SER A 718 18.14 -2.32 24.84
N GLY A 719 17.34 -1.98 25.86
CA GLY A 719 16.25 -1.04 25.69
C GLY A 719 15.60 -0.64 27.01
N ARG A 720 14.58 0.19 26.92
CA ARG A 720 13.85 0.70 28.08
C ARG A 720 12.38 0.32 27.99
N LEU A 721 11.84 -0.04 29.16
CA LEU A 721 10.42 -0.13 29.43
C LEU A 721 10.03 1.11 30.24
N VAL A 722 8.96 1.77 29.85
CA VAL A 722 8.47 2.98 30.51
C VAL A 722 7.11 2.68 31.16
N PHE A 723 7.00 2.89 32.45
CA PHE A 723 5.79 2.63 33.25
C PHE A 723 5.30 3.91 33.90
N LEU A 724 3.98 4.04 34.01
CA LEU A 724 3.39 5.05 34.87
C LEU A 724 3.04 4.43 36.23
N MET A 725 3.49 5.07 37.28
CA MET A 725 3.22 4.68 38.63
C MET A 725 2.15 5.61 39.24
N PRO A 726 1.02 5.09 39.72
CA PRO A 726 0.04 5.89 40.47
C PRO A 726 0.65 6.56 41.70
N ARG A 727 0.14 7.75 42.03
CA ARG A 727 0.68 8.59 43.12
C ARG A 727 0.71 7.93 44.52
N HIS A 728 -0.24 7.05 44.79
CA HIS A 728 -0.33 6.36 46.09
C HIS A 728 0.69 5.23 46.25
N LEU A 729 1.52 4.98 45.23
CA LEU A 729 2.53 3.93 45.22
C LEU A 729 3.94 4.51 45.17
N LYS A 730 4.89 3.78 45.78
CA LYS A 730 6.32 4.07 45.72
C LYS A 730 7.06 2.79 45.31
N LEU A 731 7.99 2.90 44.34
CA LEU A 731 8.87 1.79 43.98
C LEU A 731 9.88 1.52 45.07
N VAL A 732 10.00 0.23 45.47
CA VAL A 732 10.87 -0.22 46.56
C VAL A 732 12.23 -0.70 46.06
N ASN A 733 12.25 -1.56 45.07
CA ASN A 733 13.46 -2.23 44.56
C ASN A 733 14.13 -1.55 43.34
N HIS A 734 14.16 -0.22 43.32
CA HIS A 734 14.62 0.55 42.14
C HIS A 734 16.14 0.36 41.85
N GLU A 735 16.97 0.10 42.85
CA GLU A 735 18.41 -0.13 42.65
C GLU A 735 18.68 -1.47 41.96
N GLU A 736 17.98 -2.51 42.40
CA GLU A 736 18.08 -3.86 41.84
C GLU A 736 17.53 -3.93 40.41
N ALA A 737 16.52 -3.12 40.10
CA ALA A 737 15.86 -3.09 38.81
C ALA A 737 16.50 -2.12 37.81
N ASN A 738 17.58 -1.42 38.13
CA ASN A 738 18.23 -0.41 37.28
C ASN A 738 17.23 0.62 36.75
N THR A 739 16.44 1.22 37.62
CA THR A 739 15.36 2.13 37.25
C THR A 739 15.74 3.58 37.41
N MET A 740 15.28 4.43 36.53
CA MET A 740 15.24 5.89 36.67
C MET A 740 13.83 6.35 36.96
N LYS A 741 13.68 7.38 37.83
CA LYS A 741 12.40 8.01 38.15
C LYS A 741 12.38 9.44 37.66
N GLU A 742 11.28 9.79 37.04
CA GLU A 742 10.99 11.14 36.61
C GLU A 742 9.58 11.52 37.02
N VAL A 743 9.35 12.76 37.40
CA VAL A 743 8.01 13.27 37.73
C VAL A 743 7.56 14.18 36.59
N ILE A 744 6.54 13.73 35.86
CA ILE A 744 5.95 14.48 34.76
C ILE A 744 4.49 14.72 35.09
N ASP A 745 4.04 15.97 34.99
CA ASP A 745 2.66 16.39 35.26
C ASP A 745 2.13 15.83 36.61
N MET A 746 2.97 15.92 37.66
CA MET A 746 2.74 15.35 38.99
C MET A 746 2.56 13.83 39.05
N GLN A 747 2.84 13.10 37.99
CA GLN A 747 2.85 11.64 37.97
C GLN A 747 4.28 11.10 37.90
N THR A 748 4.51 9.94 38.49
CA THR A 748 5.84 9.34 38.48
C THR A 748 5.95 8.37 37.30
N VAL A 749 6.88 8.69 36.40
CA VAL A 749 7.28 7.81 35.30
C VAL A 749 8.52 7.02 35.74
N ILE A 750 8.50 5.73 35.53
CA ILE A 750 9.61 4.82 35.83
C ILE A 750 10.16 4.31 34.50
N SER A 751 11.47 4.47 34.27
CA SER A 751 12.17 3.86 33.15
C SER A 751 13.02 2.71 33.67
N LEU A 752 12.71 1.48 33.23
CA LEU A 752 13.49 0.28 33.51
C LEU A 752 14.38 -0.01 32.31
N HIS A 753 15.68 0.04 32.52
CA HIS A 753 16.66 -0.31 31.49
C HIS A 753 16.95 -1.82 31.55
N VAL A 754 16.79 -2.50 30.40
CA VAL A 754 17.02 -3.94 30.27
C VAL A 754 18.18 -4.17 29.29
N VAL A 755 19.11 -5.03 29.68
CA VAL A 755 20.19 -5.55 28.83
C VAL A 755 19.95 -7.04 28.64
N PHE A 756 19.81 -7.46 27.40
CA PHE A 756 19.50 -8.85 27.07
C PHE A 756 20.76 -9.71 27.08
N ARG A 757 20.91 -10.54 28.07
CA ARG A 757 22.00 -11.55 28.18
C ARG A 757 21.63 -12.84 27.44
N SER A 758 20.32 -13.07 27.28
CA SER A 758 19.70 -14.11 26.49
C SER A 758 18.59 -13.49 25.64
N ASP A 759 17.91 -14.29 24.83
CA ASP A 759 16.78 -13.83 24.02
C ASP A 759 15.55 -13.40 24.83
N LYS A 760 15.57 -13.63 26.14
CA LYS A 760 14.51 -13.27 27.10
C LYS A 760 15.13 -12.81 28.41
N GLU A 761 14.51 -11.79 29.00
CA GLU A 761 14.82 -11.31 30.33
C GLU A 761 13.52 -11.11 31.12
N ASP A 762 13.52 -11.55 32.36
CA ASP A 762 12.43 -11.33 33.29
C ASP A 762 12.72 -10.11 34.16
N PHE A 763 11.67 -9.38 34.52
CA PHE A 763 11.78 -8.26 35.42
C PHE A 763 10.69 -8.33 36.51
N ARG A 764 11.00 -7.70 37.66
CA ARG A 764 10.10 -7.59 38.78
C ARG A 764 10.26 -6.21 39.41
N LEU A 765 9.15 -5.48 39.54
CA LEU A 765 9.08 -4.20 40.24
C LEU A 765 8.14 -4.33 41.44
N GLU A 766 8.63 -3.93 42.59
CA GLU A 766 7.90 -4.03 43.87
C GLU A 766 7.50 -2.64 44.34
N PHE A 767 6.28 -2.52 44.83
CA PHE A 767 5.72 -1.27 45.26
C PHE A 767 5.16 -1.33 46.68
N GLU A 768 5.23 -0.20 47.39
CA GLU A 768 4.56 -0.01 48.68
C GLU A 768 3.56 1.16 48.56
N CYS A 769 2.50 1.14 49.38
CA CYS A 769 1.61 2.29 49.49
C CYS A 769 2.35 3.43 50.19
N MET A 770 2.27 4.60 49.61
CA MET A 770 2.67 5.81 50.31
C MET A 770 1.62 6.13 51.35
N ASP A 771 2.08 6.57 52.52
CA ASP A 771 1.18 7.10 53.57
C ASP A 771 0.47 8.30 53.01
N THR A 772 -0.86 8.28 52.94
CA THR A 772 -1.67 9.35 52.32
C THR A 772 -1.68 10.65 53.14
N ASP A 773 -1.09 10.64 54.33
CA ASP A 773 -0.93 11.82 55.19
C ASP A 773 0.33 12.66 54.87
N TYR A 774 0.90 12.51 53.67
CA TYR A 774 1.98 13.39 53.23
C TYR A 774 1.47 14.81 53.01
N VAL A 775 1.50 15.58 54.05
CA VAL A 775 1.30 17.03 54.01
C VAL A 775 2.51 17.65 53.33
N ALA A 776 2.29 18.35 52.23
CA ALA A 776 3.33 19.17 51.61
C ALA A 776 3.96 20.05 52.68
N ARG A 777 5.30 20.11 52.80
CA ARG A 777 5.97 20.89 53.87
C ARG A 777 5.44 22.30 53.85
N PRO A 778 4.94 22.82 54.99
CA PRO A 778 4.42 24.18 55.05
C PRO A 778 5.47 25.19 54.53
N GLY A 779 5.09 26.06 53.63
CA GLY A 779 5.93 27.10 53.10
C GLY A 779 6.44 26.94 51.66
N TRP A 780 6.21 25.80 50.98
CA TRP A 780 6.64 25.61 49.59
C TRP A 780 5.52 25.79 48.53
N LEU A 781 4.28 25.59 48.93
CA LEU A 781 3.14 25.83 48.06
C LEU A 781 2.14 26.73 48.75
N PRO A 782 1.40 27.58 48.02
CA PRO A 782 0.38 28.46 48.60
C PRO A 782 -0.86 27.69 49.12
N TYR A 783 -0.81 26.33 49.13
CA TYR A 783 -1.92 25.46 49.50
C TYR A 783 -1.48 24.52 50.61
N ALA A 784 -2.34 24.32 51.58
CA ALA A 784 -2.04 23.49 52.76
C ALA A 784 -2.14 22.00 52.52
N THR A 785 -2.90 21.56 51.52
CA THR A 785 -3.13 20.16 51.21
C THR A 785 -3.08 19.90 49.69
N GLU A 786 -2.79 18.67 49.29
CA GLU A 786 -2.90 18.24 47.88
C GLU A 786 -4.31 18.43 47.33
N ALA A 787 -5.34 18.19 48.15
CA ALA A 787 -6.73 18.41 47.74
C ALA A 787 -7.04 19.87 47.37
N GLU A 788 -6.48 20.82 48.13
CA GLU A 788 -6.62 22.27 47.83
C GLU A 788 -5.86 22.62 46.52
N TRP A 789 -4.67 22.09 46.34
CA TRP A 789 -3.90 22.26 45.12
C TRP A 789 -4.65 21.72 43.91
N LEU A 790 -5.15 20.48 43.97
CA LEU A 790 -5.95 19.89 42.91
C LEU A 790 -7.23 20.67 42.62
N ALA A 791 -7.89 21.18 43.63
CA ALA A 791 -9.07 22.04 43.47
C ALA A 791 -8.72 23.35 42.73
N TYR A 792 -7.58 23.96 43.07
CA TYR A 792 -7.11 25.19 42.41
C TYR A 792 -6.76 24.89 40.93
N VAL A 793 -6.01 23.84 40.66
CA VAL A 793 -5.66 23.48 39.30
C VAL A 793 -6.88 23.16 38.46
N LYS A 794 -7.87 22.44 38.99
CA LYS A 794 -9.15 22.19 38.31
C LYS A 794 -9.95 23.46 38.04
N ALA A 795 -9.97 24.42 39.01
CA ALA A 795 -10.70 25.68 38.88
C ALA A 795 -10.03 26.63 37.85
N ASN A 796 -8.73 26.56 37.68
CA ASN A 796 -7.95 27.43 36.80
C ASN A 796 -7.48 26.73 35.51
N LYS A 797 -7.94 25.53 35.25
CA LYS A 797 -7.66 24.79 34.02
C LYS A 797 -8.33 25.48 32.83
N ASP A 798 -7.57 25.66 31.76
CA ASP A 798 -8.10 26.12 30.48
C ASP A 798 -9.27 25.20 30.05
N PRO A 799 -10.48 25.73 29.75
CA PRO A 799 -11.62 24.92 29.32
C PRO A 799 -11.33 24.08 28.07
N SER A 800 -10.36 24.48 27.23
CA SER A 800 -9.90 23.73 26.07
C SER A 800 -8.93 22.59 26.41
N ASP A 801 -8.36 22.56 27.63
CA ASP A 801 -7.46 21.49 28.05
C ASP A 801 -8.27 20.29 28.57
N THR A 802 -8.30 19.22 27.80
CA THR A 802 -9.00 17.96 28.09
C THR A 802 -8.16 16.96 28.92
N ARG A 803 -6.97 17.35 29.38
CA ARG A 803 -6.18 16.51 30.28
C ARG A 803 -6.95 16.21 31.54
N VAL A 804 -6.89 14.95 31.98
CA VAL A 804 -7.45 14.53 33.26
C VAL A 804 -6.37 14.65 34.32
N ILE A 805 -6.61 15.46 35.36
CA ILE A 805 -5.74 15.54 36.54
C ILE A 805 -6.24 14.46 37.50
N GLU A 806 -5.41 13.42 37.68
CA GLU A 806 -5.66 12.30 38.58
C GLU A 806 -5.14 12.61 40.01
#